data_4268ce2aae065797d63948e3ce66c29e
#
_entry.id   4268ce2aae065797d63948e3ce66c29e
#
_cell.length_a   1.000
_cell.length_b   1.000
_cell.length_c   1.000
_cell.angle_alpha   90.00
_cell.angle_beta   90.00
_cell.angle_gamma   90.00
#
_symmetry.space_group_name_H-M   'P 1'
#
loop_
_entity.id
_entity.type
_entity.pdbx_description
1 polymer ?
#
loop_
_entity_poly.entity_id
_entity_poly.type
_entity_poly.pdbx_seq_one_letter_code
_entity_poly.pdbx_strand_id
1 'polypeptide(L)'
;MSNTHYDESDIQILKGLEAVRKRPGMYIGSTDSRGLHHLVWEIVDNSIDEAIAGYGKKITVTLHKDNSVTVEDEGRGMPTGINKETGKPTTEVILTVLHAGGKFSEDGGYKTSGGLHGVGSSVVNALSEFLKVTVHRDGVIHTQRFENGATKIGKLKKVGKTNKTGTIIHFKPDASIFSTTTFSFQTISERLREDAFLLKGMTIELIDERTDKDETYQYEKGLEEFIDWINNDKEAVSPIISFDDTNNEIEVEIAMQFTQSYQENIISFVNLVRTGDGGTHEVGFRSGLTKVFNEYARKYALLKAKDKNLEGSDVREGLNAIISVKIPEKYLQFEGQTKSKLGSPIARNILENVTFERITYFLEENKDIAEKLIEKMIKAANARQAARKAKEQARKGKNNREAKFLSGKLAPAQSKNKRKNELYLVEGDSAGGSAKQGRDRKFQAILPLRGKVINTEKATQADILKNEEISTMINTINAGVGADFNADDSAYDKIIIMTDADTDGAHIQILLLTFFYRYMRGLIKAGKVYIAMPPLYKVSKKSGKKDNVIYCWDEKDLEAARKKMGRGYDVQRYKGLGEMNAEQLWETTMNPETRTLIQVTIDDAAIVERSVSVLMGDKVQPRREWIENNVQFSLEDSFFMEG
;
A
#
# COMPACT_ATOMS: atom_id res chain seq x y z
N MET A 1 8.65 27.77 -35.16
CA MET A 1 9.22 26.47 -34.74
C MET A 1 10.71 26.67 -34.63
N SER A 2 11.23 26.76 -33.40
CA SER A 2 12.68 26.84 -33.16
C SER A 2 13.28 25.47 -33.49
N ASN A 3 14.15 25.41 -34.49
CA ASN A 3 15.00 24.25 -34.75
C ASN A 3 15.96 24.08 -33.55
N THR A 4 15.54 23.28 -32.56
CA THR A 4 16.46 22.77 -31.54
C THR A 4 17.31 21.69 -32.22
N HIS A 5 18.54 22.07 -32.60
CA HIS A 5 19.55 21.11 -33.03
C HIS A 5 19.90 20.23 -31.85
N TYR A 6 19.57 18.93 -31.91
CA TYR A 6 19.97 17.93 -30.92
C TYR A 6 21.29 17.32 -31.42
N ASP A 7 22.37 17.55 -30.66
CA ASP A 7 23.70 17.05 -31.01
C ASP A 7 24.42 16.45 -29.77
N GLU A 8 25.66 16.04 -29.95
CA GLU A 8 26.49 15.40 -28.94
C GLU A 8 26.67 16.26 -27.68
N SER A 9 26.58 17.60 -27.81
CA SER A 9 26.72 18.53 -26.70
C SER A 9 25.49 18.52 -25.75
N ASP A 10 24.35 18.02 -26.22
CA ASP A 10 23.13 17.86 -25.42
C ASP A 10 23.16 16.62 -24.51
N ILE A 11 24.14 15.72 -24.72
CA ILE A 11 24.33 14.52 -23.93
C ILE A 11 25.07 14.84 -22.63
N GLN A 12 24.36 14.92 -21.51
CA GLN A 12 24.93 15.14 -20.18
C GLN A 12 25.13 13.82 -19.43
N ILE A 13 26.36 13.58 -18.97
CA ILE A 13 26.69 12.45 -18.11
C ILE A 13 26.64 12.93 -16.66
N LEU A 14 25.65 12.46 -15.91
CA LEU A 14 25.52 12.72 -14.47
C LEU A 14 26.39 11.71 -13.69
N LYS A 15 27.21 12.21 -12.77
CA LYS A 15 28.11 11.36 -11.97
C LYS A 15 27.70 11.37 -10.49
N GLY A 16 27.80 10.19 -9.84
CA GLY A 16 27.61 10.05 -8.39
C GLY A 16 26.25 10.58 -7.90
N LEU A 17 26.28 11.31 -6.80
CA LEU A 17 25.08 11.80 -6.10
C LEU A 17 24.32 12.90 -6.87
N GLU A 18 24.94 13.56 -7.85
CA GLU A 18 24.24 14.54 -8.68
C GLU A 18 23.12 13.88 -9.50
N ALA A 19 23.33 12.64 -9.96
CA ALA A 19 22.29 11.88 -10.65
C ALA A 19 21.05 11.65 -9.79
N VAL A 20 21.26 11.36 -8.50
CA VAL A 20 20.19 11.16 -7.51
C VAL A 20 19.39 12.46 -7.33
N ARG A 21 20.06 13.59 -7.12
CA ARG A 21 19.41 14.90 -6.94
C ARG A 21 18.61 15.35 -8.16
N LYS A 22 19.12 15.09 -9.37
CA LYS A 22 18.41 15.44 -10.63
C LYS A 22 17.21 14.53 -10.93
N ARG A 23 17.24 13.28 -10.50
CA ARG A 23 16.19 12.27 -10.77
C ARG A 23 15.83 11.47 -9.52
N PRO A 24 15.39 12.13 -8.42
CA PRO A 24 15.14 11.45 -7.15
C PRO A 24 14.08 10.33 -7.27
N GLY A 25 13.06 10.54 -8.11
CA GLY A 25 12.02 9.54 -8.35
C GLY A 25 12.50 8.18 -8.87
N MET A 26 13.70 8.10 -9.49
CA MET A 26 14.29 6.83 -9.91
C MET A 26 14.78 5.99 -8.71
N TYR A 27 15.09 6.62 -7.58
CA TYR A 27 15.68 5.98 -6.41
C TYR A 27 14.68 5.82 -5.26
N ILE A 28 13.77 6.79 -5.07
CA ILE A 28 12.80 6.81 -3.97
C ILE A 28 11.34 6.79 -4.44
N GLY A 29 11.09 6.57 -5.74
CA GLY A 29 9.77 6.45 -6.34
C GLY A 29 9.06 7.79 -6.57
N SER A 30 9.08 8.71 -5.63
CA SER A 30 8.44 10.04 -5.72
C SER A 30 9.17 11.07 -4.85
N THR A 31 8.77 12.35 -4.95
CA THR A 31 9.23 13.44 -4.07
C THR A 31 8.11 14.00 -3.19
N ASP A 32 7.01 13.27 -3.11
CA ASP A 32 5.91 13.54 -2.18
C ASP A 32 6.16 12.90 -0.80
N SER A 33 5.13 12.85 0.04
CA SER A 33 5.20 12.24 1.38
C SER A 33 5.71 10.80 1.35
N ARG A 34 5.42 10.00 0.31
CA ARG A 34 5.89 8.60 0.20
C ARG A 34 7.40 8.53 0.02
N GLY A 35 7.93 9.29 -0.94
CA GLY A 35 9.37 9.38 -1.15
C GLY A 35 10.11 9.96 0.05
N LEU A 36 9.49 10.90 0.80
CA LEU A 36 10.03 11.41 2.05
C LEU A 36 10.22 10.30 3.10
N HIS A 37 9.18 9.49 3.34
CA HIS A 37 9.24 8.39 4.30
C HIS A 37 10.21 7.29 3.86
N HIS A 38 10.40 7.11 2.54
CA HIS A 38 11.37 6.15 2.02
C HIS A 38 12.80 6.41 2.51
N LEU A 39 13.16 7.67 2.77
CA LEU A 39 14.46 8.00 3.37
C LEU A 39 14.66 7.35 4.74
N VAL A 40 13.59 7.28 5.55
CA VAL A 40 13.64 6.62 6.87
C VAL A 40 13.80 5.12 6.68
N TRP A 41 13.05 4.53 5.73
CA TRP A 41 13.13 3.08 5.45
C TRP A 41 14.53 2.64 5.05
N GLU A 42 15.22 3.37 4.20
CA GLU A 42 16.56 3.03 3.76
C GLU A 42 17.59 3.01 4.91
N ILE A 43 17.41 3.83 5.93
CA ILE A 43 18.30 3.81 7.10
C ILE A 43 17.88 2.72 8.10
N VAL A 44 16.57 2.58 8.37
CA VAL A 44 16.02 1.54 9.25
C VAL A 44 16.36 0.14 8.72
N ASP A 45 16.20 -0.10 7.41
CA ASP A 45 16.52 -1.38 6.77
C ASP A 45 18.00 -1.77 6.96
N ASN A 46 18.93 -0.80 7.00
CA ASN A 46 20.33 -1.09 7.31
C ASN A 46 20.54 -1.52 8.77
N SER A 47 19.79 -0.90 9.71
CA SER A 47 19.83 -1.31 11.12
C SER A 47 19.18 -2.70 11.31
N ILE A 48 18.14 -3.00 10.57
CA ILE A 48 17.48 -4.32 10.51
C ILE A 48 18.43 -5.38 9.97
N ASP A 49 19.20 -5.09 8.92
CA ASP A 49 20.18 -6.03 8.36
C ASP A 49 21.28 -6.40 9.40
N GLU A 50 21.71 -5.46 10.27
CA GLU A 50 22.60 -5.77 11.40
C GLU A 50 21.91 -6.71 12.41
N ALA A 51 20.63 -6.48 12.71
CA ALA A 51 19.86 -7.32 13.62
C ALA A 51 19.66 -8.74 13.05
N ILE A 52 19.38 -8.90 11.75
CA ILE A 52 19.30 -10.21 11.08
C ILE A 52 20.64 -10.94 11.15
N ALA A 53 21.75 -10.22 11.02
CA ALA A 53 23.08 -10.77 11.16
C ALA A 53 23.44 -11.15 12.63
N GLY A 54 22.51 -10.94 13.57
CA GLY A 54 22.65 -11.29 14.99
C GLY A 54 23.32 -10.20 15.84
N TYR A 55 23.42 -8.97 15.34
CA TYR A 55 24.06 -7.86 16.05
C TYR A 55 23.05 -6.77 16.45
N GLY A 56 23.03 -6.47 17.76
CA GLY A 56 22.10 -5.50 18.35
C GLY A 56 20.73 -6.08 18.67
N LYS A 57 20.04 -5.43 19.60
CA LYS A 57 18.69 -5.81 20.07
C LYS A 57 17.72 -4.63 20.10
N LYS A 58 18.21 -3.44 19.78
CA LYS A 58 17.40 -2.23 19.82
C LYS A 58 17.67 -1.35 18.61
N ILE A 59 16.58 -0.81 18.05
CA ILE A 59 16.59 0.27 17.05
C ILE A 59 15.75 1.40 17.62
N THR A 60 16.25 2.63 17.58
CA THR A 60 15.51 3.83 18.01
C THR A 60 15.39 4.81 16.83
N VAL A 61 14.17 5.23 16.52
CA VAL A 61 13.88 6.25 15.53
C VAL A 61 13.34 7.49 16.23
N THR A 62 13.97 8.66 16.04
CA THR A 62 13.56 9.91 16.66
C THR A 62 13.20 10.94 15.61
N LEU A 63 11.99 11.49 15.68
CA LEU A 63 11.51 12.61 14.88
C LEU A 63 11.73 13.91 15.66
N HIS A 64 12.64 14.76 15.19
CA HIS A 64 13.00 15.99 15.87
C HIS A 64 12.08 17.16 15.53
N LYS A 65 12.06 18.18 16.40
CA LYS A 65 11.23 19.40 16.24
C LYS A 65 11.51 20.18 14.94
N ASP A 66 12.71 20.06 14.39
CA ASP A 66 13.11 20.70 13.14
C ASP A 66 12.84 19.86 11.88
N ASN A 67 12.06 18.78 12.00
CA ASN A 67 11.78 17.77 10.98
C ASN A 67 13.02 17.01 10.48
N SER A 68 14.10 16.95 11.27
CA SER A 68 15.16 15.97 11.05
C SER A 68 14.82 14.64 11.72
N VAL A 69 15.50 13.57 11.31
CA VAL A 69 15.28 12.20 11.82
C VAL A 69 16.61 11.63 12.28
N THR A 70 16.59 10.97 13.43
CA THR A 70 17.70 10.14 13.90
C THR A 70 17.27 8.68 13.90
N VAL A 71 18.11 7.80 13.35
CA VAL A 71 18.00 6.35 13.50
C VAL A 71 19.26 5.85 14.19
N GLU A 72 19.10 5.16 15.30
CA GLU A 72 20.18 4.58 16.11
C GLU A 72 20.00 3.06 16.20
N ASP A 73 21.06 2.31 15.96
CA ASP A 73 21.13 0.86 16.16
C ASP A 73 22.25 0.46 17.13
N GLU A 74 22.15 -0.75 17.66
CA GLU A 74 23.17 -1.38 18.49
C GLU A 74 23.98 -2.44 17.72
N GLY A 75 24.06 -2.30 16.39
CA GLY A 75 24.81 -3.21 15.52
C GLY A 75 26.33 -3.14 15.73
N ARG A 76 27.10 -3.68 14.78
CA ARG A 76 28.58 -3.65 14.85
C ARG A 76 29.19 -2.26 14.69
N GLY A 77 28.43 -1.31 14.20
CA GLY A 77 28.90 0.00 13.78
C GLY A 77 29.59 -0.01 12.41
N MET A 78 29.37 1.02 11.60
CA MET A 78 30.00 1.16 10.27
C MET A 78 31.53 1.08 10.39
N PRO A 79 32.26 0.46 9.42
CA PRO A 79 33.71 0.50 9.37
C PRO A 79 34.22 1.95 9.27
N THR A 80 35.17 2.34 10.10
CA THR A 80 35.74 3.70 10.17
C THR A 80 37.16 3.79 9.60
N GLY A 81 37.73 2.67 9.16
CA GLY A 81 39.05 2.62 8.53
C GLY A 81 39.08 3.27 7.14
N ILE A 82 40.27 3.33 6.57
CA ILE A 82 40.48 3.83 5.20
C ILE A 82 40.19 2.71 4.21
N ASN A 83 39.31 2.96 3.26
CA ASN A 83 39.05 2.05 2.16
C ASN A 83 40.26 2.00 1.20
N LYS A 84 40.73 0.79 0.91
CA LYS A 84 41.97 0.57 0.14
C LYS A 84 41.90 1.02 -1.31
N GLU A 85 40.73 0.96 -1.93
CA GLU A 85 40.53 1.33 -3.34
C GLU A 85 40.42 2.84 -3.53
N THR A 86 39.70 3.53 -2.63
CA THR A 86 39.42 4.94 -2.77
C THR A 86 40.36 5.85 -1.99
N GLY A 87 41.10 5.31 -1.01
CA GLY A 87 41.94 6.08 -0.09
C GLY A 87 41.15 6.98 0.87
N LYS A 88 39.83 6.83 0.96
CA LYS A 88 38.91 7.61 1.77
C LYS A 88 38.41 6.85 3.00
N PRO A 89 37.93 7.54 4.05
CA PRO A 89 37.24 6.86 5.14
C PRO A 89 36.07 6.00 4.61
N THR A 90 35.92 4.78 5.14
CA THR A 90 34.86 3.87 4.66
C THR A 90 33.46 4.44 4.88
N THR A 91 33.26 5.22 5.95
CA THR A 91 31.98 5.95 6.17
C THR A 91 31.69 6.93 5.03
N GLU A 92 32.72 7.64 4.51
CA GLU A 92 32.55 8.52 3.37
C GLU A 92 32.18 7.72 2.11
N VAL A 93 32.85 6.61 1.85
CA VAL A 93 32.57 5.75 0.69
C VAL A 93 31.13 5.25 0.71
N ILE A 94 30.67 4.67 1.82
CA ILE A 94 29.30 4.14 1.97
C ILE A 94 28.24 5.22 1.78
N LEU A 95 28.51 6.45 2.26
CA LEU A 95 27.54 7.55 2.24
C LEU A 95 27.61 8.44 1.00
N THR A 96 28.60 8.26 0.11
CA THR A 96 28.76 9.13 -1.07
C THR A 96 28.95 8.39 -2.40
N VAL A 97 29.22 7.09 -2.36
CA VAL A 97 29.43 6.30 -3.59
C VAL A 97 28.23 5.36 -3.78
N LEU A 98 27.60 5.44 -4.96
CA LEU A 98 26.55 4.52 -5.36
C LEU A 98 27.15 3.12 -5.58
N HIS A 99 26.39 2.09 -5.20
CA HIS A 99 26.84 0.69 -5.30
C HIS A 99 28.09 0.37 -4.46
N ALA A 100 28.22 1.02 -3.31
CA ALA A 100 29.24 0.71 -2.30
C ALA A 100 28.60 0.13 -1.03
N GLY A 101 29.05 -1.05 -0.62
CA GLY A 101 28.52 -1.69 0.59
C GLY A 101 29.19 -3.02 0.88
N GLY A 102 29.18 -3.45 2.14
CA GLY A 102 29.74 -4.73 2.59
C GLY A 102 28.87 -5.96 2.25
N LYS A 103 27.74 -5.76 1.58
CA LYS A 103 26.77 -6.81 1.24
C LYS A 103 27.04 -7.48 -0.12
N PHE A 104 28.01 -6.99 -0.90
CA PHE A 104 28.36 -7.51 -2.23
C PHE A 104 29.41 -8.64 -2.21
N SER A 105 30.02 -8.95 -1.09
CA SER A 105 31.02 -10.02 -1.01
C SER A 105 30.41 -11.28 -0.38
N GLU A 106 30.65 -12.45 -0.98
CA GLU A 106 30.20 -13.74 -0.46
C GLU A 106 30.73 -14.00 0.98
N ASP A 107 31.87 -13.41 1.34
CA ASP A 107 32.48 -13.44 2.68
C ASP A 107 32.05 -12.25 3.57
N GLY A 108 31.13 -11.40 3.13
CA GLY A 108 30.83 -10.08 3.73
C GLY A 108 30.08 -10.09 5.07
N GLY A 109 29.81 -11.25 5.66
CA GLY A 109 29.18 -11.37 6.99
C GLY A 109 27.66 -11.16 7.00
N TYR A 110 27.01 -11.09 5.84
CA TYR A 110 25.56 -11.08 5.67
C TYR A 110 25.16 -12.27 4.79
N LYS A 111 24.54 -13.30 5.37
CA LYS A 111 24.03 -14.46 4.62
C LYS A 111 22.71 -14.13 3.91
N THR A 112 21.92 -13.29 4.53
CA THR A 112 20.65 -12.79 4.01
C THR A 112 20.56 -11.31 4.32
N SER A 113 20.16 -10.47 3.38
CA SER A 113 19.93 -9.05 3.60
C SER A 113 18.78 -8.53 2.72
N GLY A 114 18.06 -7.51 3.20
CA GLY A 114 17.06 -6.78 2.43
C GLY A 114 17.70 -5.77 1.47
N GLY A 115 18.86 -5.23 1.83
CA GLY A 115 19.58 -4.19 1.09
C GLY A 115 20.50 -4.73 0.00
N LEU A 116 19.98 -5.01 -1.21
CA LEU A 116 20.73 -5.62 -2.32
C LEU A 116 21.50 -4.64 -3.22
N HIS A 117 21.19 -3.35 -3.20
CA HIS A 117 21.68 -2.42 -4.21
C HIS A 117 22.83 -1.51 -3.76
N GLY A 118 23.10 -1.42 -2.46
CA GLY A 118 24.19 -0.58 -1.91
C GLY A 118 24.07 0.91 -2.23
N VAL A 119 22.83 1.41 -2.36
CA VAL A 119 22.57 2.81 -2.71
C VAL A 119 21.79 3.58 -1.65
N GLY A 120 21.06 2.92 -0.75
CA GLY A 120 20.12 3.56 0.17
C GLY A 120 20.72 4.69 0.98
N SER A 121 21.78 4.43 1.75
CA SER A 121 22.43 5.45 2.59
C SER A 121 22.99 6.62 1.78
N SER A 122 23.55 6.37 0.61
CA SER A 122 24.07 7.43 -0.27
C SER A 122 22.94 8.25 -0.93
N VAL A 123 21.78 7.63 -1.20
CA VAL A 123 20.57 8.31 -1.69
C VAL A 123 20.01 9.23 -0.61
N VAL A 124 19.90 8.74 0.65
CA VAL A 124 19.45 9.59 1.78
C VAL A 124 20.37 10.79 1.94
N ASN A 125 21.68 10.59 1.89
CA ASN A 125 22.64 11.68 1.98
C ASN A 125 22.50 12.69 0.82
N ALA A 126 22.34 12.21 -0.41
CA ALA A 126 22.15 13.05 -1.60
C ALA A 126 20.89 13.94 -1.52
N LEU A 127 19.82 13.45 -0.87
CA LEU A 127 18.52 14.12 -0.79
C LEU A 127 18.31 14.87 0.53
N SER A 128 19.39 15.03 1.33
CA SER A 128 19.36 15.72 2.61
C SER A 128 20.07 17.06 2.58
N GLU A 129 19.56 18.03 3.36
CA GLU A 129 20.23 19.28 3.70
C GLU A 129 21.53 19.00 4.46
N PHE A 130 21.45 18.09 5.43
CA PHE A 130 22.60 17.51 6.08
C PHE A 130 22.38 16.04 6.45
N LEU A 131 23.47 15.31 6.53
CA LEU A 131 23.53 13.99 7.16
C LEU A 131 24.75 13.93 8.08
N LYS A 132 24.56 13.43 9.31
CA LYS A 132 25.63 13.21 10.29
C LYS A 132 25.61 11.74 10.65
N VAL A 133 26.74 11.06 10.50
CA VAL A 133 26.96 9.71 11.01
C VAL A 133 27.79 9.77 12.28
N THR A 134 27.36 9.02 13.29
CA THR A 134 28.15 8.76 14.51
C THR A 134 28.26 7.25 14.65
N VAL A 135 29.49 6.76 14.80
CA VAL A 135 29.79 5.33 14.85
C VAL A 135 30.46 5.01 16.18
N HIS A 136 29.89 4.06 16.88
CA HIS A 136 30.42 3.42 18.08
C HIS A 136 31.05 2.10 17.69
N ARG A 137 32.39 2.05 17.61
CA ARG A 137 33.12 0.85 17.18
C ARG A 137 34.52 0.79 17.78
N ASP A 138 34.97 -0.42 18.14
CA ASP A 138 36.33 -0.67 18.63
C ASP A 138 36.74 0.24 19.81
N GLY A 139 35.79 0.51 20.70
CA GLY A 139 36.01 1.35 21.87
C GLY A 139 36.06 2.87 21.61
N VAL A 140 35.79 3.29 20.38
CA VAL A 140 35.92 4.69 19.92
C VAL A 140 34.64 5.21 19.29
N ILE A 141 34.34 6.48 19.57
CA ILE A 141 33.27 7.20 18.88
C ILE A 141 33.87 8.02 17.74
N HIS A 142 33.41 7.77 16.54
CA HIS A 142 33.74 8.57 15.35
C HIS A 142 32.51 9.33 14.86
N THR A 143 32.69 10.54 14.33
CA THR A 143 31.62 11.31 13.70
C THR A 143 32.08 11.94 12.40
N GLN A 144 31.18 11.97 11.42
CA GLN A 144 31.36 12.66 10.14
C GLN A 144 30.06 13.35 9.74
N ARG A 145 30.16 14.55 9.15
CA ARG A 145 29.00 15.33 8.72
C ARG A 145 29.12 15.66 7.23
N PHE A 146 28.00 15.55 6.55
CA PHE A 146 27.82 15.86 5.14
C PHE A 146 26.76 16.98 5.04
N GLU A 147 26.94 17.91 4.12
CA GLU A 147 26.00 19.04 3.92
C GLU A 147 25.69 19.21 2.43
N ASN A 148 24.48 19.75 2.15
CA ASN A 148 23.99 20.07 0.82
C ASN A 148 24.07 18.88 -0.16
N GLY A 149 23.48 17.75 0.21
CA GLY A 149 23.52 16.53 -0.61
C GLY A 149 24.94 15.99 -0.80
N ALA A 150 25.75 16.07 0.23
CA ALA A 150 27.16 15.67 0.27
C ALA A 150 28.09 16.43 -0.68
N THR A 151 27.72 17.62 -1.16
CA THR A 151 28.65 18.50 -1.88
C THR A 151 29.74 19.07 -0.96
N LYS A 152 29.47 19.14 0.35
CA LYS A 152 30.42 19.50 1.39
C LYS A 152 30.58 18.35 2.37
N ILE A 153 31.77 17.80 2.44
CA ILE A 153 32.12 16.60 3.22
C ILE A 153 33.05 17.01 4.37
N GLY A 154 32.61 16.79 5.60
CA GLY A 154 33.42 16.99 6.79
C GLY A 154 34.43 15.84 6.98
N LYS A 155 35.53 16.12 7.69
CA LYS A 155 36.49 15.07 8.04
C LYS A 155 35.91 14.11 9.08
N LEU A 156 36.21 12.82 8.98
CA LEU A 156 35.93 11.84 10.03
C LEU A 156 36.75 12.22 11.28
N LYS A 157 36.09 12.43 12.40
CA LYS A 157 36.71 12.85 13.67
C LYS A 157 36.48 11.80 14.75
N LYS A 158 37.52 11.50 15.51
CA LYS A 158 37.41 10.78 16.76
C LYS A 158 36.96 11.76 17.85
N VAL A 159 35.81 11.49 18.49
CA VAL A 159 35.18 12.43 19.43
C VAL A 159 35.11 11.90 20.87
N GLY A 160 35.34 10.61 21.08
CA GLY A 160 35.27 10.02 22.42
C GLY A 160 35.62 8.54 22.48
N LYS A 161 35.49 7.98 23.69
CA LYS A 161 35.57 6.53 23.96
C LYS A 161 34.15 6.01 24.25
N THR A 162 33.89 4.74 23.96
CA THR A 162 32.60 4.09 24.20
C THR A 162 32.80 2.63 24.58
N ASN A 163 31.84 2.09 25.34
CA ASN A 163 31.68 0.66 25.55
C ASN A 163 30.53 0.07 24.73
N LYS A 164 29.82 0.92 23.98
CA LYS A 164 28.73 0.50 23.07
C LYS A 164 29.26 0.25 21.67
N THR A 165 28.51 -0.51 20.90
CA THR A 165 28.63 -0.62 19.43
C THR A 165 27.37 -0.13 18.78
N GLY A 166 27.44 0.30 17.52
CA GLY A 166 26.28 0.73 16.75
C GLY A 166 26.54 1.91 15.83
N THR A 167 25.53 2.26 15.08
CA THR A 167 25.55 3.41 14.17
C THR A 167 24.38 4.33 14.47
N ILE A 168 24.63 5.64 14.43
CA ILE A 168 23.62 6.68 14.54
C ILE A 168 23.67 7.51 13.26
N ILE A 169 22.57 7.53 12.53
CA ILE A 169 22.38 8.39 11.35
C ILE A 169 21.37 9.47 11.71
N HIS A 170 21.79 10.73 11.63
CA HIS A 170 20.94 11.89 11.80
C HIS A 170 20.92 12.68 10.49
N PHE A 171 19.75 12.83 9.88
CA PHE A 171 19.60 13.52 8.60
C PHE A 171 18.39 14.44 8.59
N LYS A 172 18.44 15.46 7.72
CA LYS A 172 17.34 16.39 7.48
C LYS A 172 17.06 16.45 5.98
N PRO A 173 15.83 16.11 5.53
CA PRO A 173 15.46 16.18 4.12
C PRO A 173 15.63 17.58 3.55
N ASP A 174 16.04 17.67 2.27
CA ASP A 174 16.19 18.93 1.56
C ASP A 174 14.83 19.44 1.06
N ALA A 175 14.34 20.54 1.65
CA ALA A 175 13.06 21.16 1.31
C ALA A 175 12.99 21.67 -0.15
N SER A 176 14.10 21.79 -0.85
CA SER A 176 14.10 22.16 -2.28
C SER A 176 13.74 20.98 -3.20
N ILE A 177 13.75 19.74 -2.69
CA ILE A 177 13.50 18.53 -3.45
C ILE A 177 12.10 17.98 -3.17
N PHE A 178 11.70 17.97 -1.89
CA PHE A 178 10.45 17.37 -1.45
C PHE A 178 9.31 18.40 -1.40
N SER A 179 8.11 17.97 -1.80
CA SER A 179 6.88 18.78 -1.68
C SER A 179 6.47 19.01 -0.22
N THR A 180 6.90 18.14 0.69
CA THR A 180 6.76 18.25 2.15
C THR A 180 7.99 17.65 2.83
N THR A 181 8.38 18.19 3.98
CA THR A 181 9.45 17.65 4.85
C THR A 181 8.92 17.19 6.21
N THR A 182 7.59 17.16 6.38
CA THR A 182 6.96 16.74 7.63
C THR A 182 6.69 15.24 7.59
N PHE A 183 7.34 14.49 8.48
CA PHE A 183 7.13 13.06 8.64
C PHE A 183 5.83 12.77 9.40
N SER A 184 5.09 11.76 8.95
CA SER A 184 3.91 11.25 9.65
C SER A 184 4.36 10.24 10.71
N PHE A 185 4.06 10.53 11.98
CA PHE A 185 4.28 9.59 13.09
C PHE A 185 3.57 8.27 12.81
N GLN A 186 2.30 8.34 12.42
CA GLN A 186 1.47 7.16 12.17
C GLN A 186 2.09 6.25 11.10
N THR A 187 2.51 6.81 9.97
CA THR A 187 3.11 6.05 8.87
C THR A 187 4.39 5.32 9.31
N ILE A 188 5.21 6.00 10.13
CA ILE A 188 6.45 5.41 10.64
C ILE A 188 6.15 4.35 11.70
N SER A 189 5.26 4.65 12.65
CA SER A 189 4.82 3.74 13.70
C SER A 189 4.32 2.40 13.15
N GLU A 190 3.47 2.45 12.13
CA GLU A 190 2.88 1.27 11.49
C GLU A 190 3.94 0.39 10.83
N ARG A 191 4.89 0.98 10.11
CA ARG A 191 5.99 0.25 9.48
C ARG A 191 6.94 -0.37 10.51
N LEU A 192 7.35 0.38 11.52
CA LEU A 192 8.25 -0.12 12.58
C LEU A 192 7.60 -1.25 13.39
N ARG A 193 6.28 -1.21 13.57
CA ARG A 193 5.54 -2.30 14.20
C ARG A 193 5.58 -3.57 13.35
N GLU A 194 5.40 -3.49 12.03
CA GLU A 194 5.57 -4.64 11.13
C GLU A 194 6.97 -5.22 11.23
N ASP A 195 7.99 -4.38 11.18
CA ASP A 195 9.39 -4.81 11.29
C ASP A 195 9.66 -5.50 12.64
N ALA A 196 9.07 -5.02 13.74
CA ALA A 196 9.19 -5.64 15.06
C ALA A 196 8.53 -7.02 15.13
N PHE A 197 7.39 -7.25 14.45
CA PHE A 197 6.80 -8.58 14.34
C PHE A 197 7.68 -9.58 13.59
N LEU A 198 8.42 -9.10 12.57
CA LEU A 198 9.31 -9.94 11.76
C LEU A 198 10.64 -10.25 12.47
N LEU A 199 11.00 -9.47 13.48
CA LEU A 199 12.25 -9.55 14.23
C LEU A 199 12.00 -9.96 15.69
N LYS A 200 11.73 -11.24 15.93
CA LYS A 200 11.42 -11.78 17.26
C LYS A 200 12.39 -11.29 18.34
N GLY A 201 11.85 -10.75 19.45
CA GLY A 201 12.60 -10.27 20.59
C GLY A 201 13.39 -8.96 20.37
N MET A 202 13.30 -8.36 19.18
CA MET A 202 13.88 -7.06 18.90
C MET A 202 13.02 -5.94 19.48
N THR A 203 13.67 -4.95 20.09
CA THR A 203 13.00 -3.73 20.54
C THR A 203 13.13 -2.63 19.50
N ILE A 204 12.02 -2.09 19.01
CA ILE A 204 12.00 -0.93 18.13
C ILE A 204 11.24 0.20 18.84
N GLU A 205 11.88 1.34 18.96
CA GLU A 205 11.37 2.52 19.67
C GLU A 205 11.20 3.68 18.69
N LEU A 206 10.04 4.32 18.72
CA LEU A 206 9.74 5.52 17.94
C LEU A 206 9.44 6.66 18.90
N ILE A 207 10.19 7.75 18.78
CA ILE A 207 10.07 8.96 19.61
C ILE A 207 9.72 10.14 18.71
N ASP A 208 8.66 10.88 19.03
CA ASP A 208 8.30 12.13 18.34
C ASP A 208 8.43 13.33 19.27
N GLU A 209 9.55 14.02 19.23
CA GLU A 209 9.80 15.22 20.02
C GLU A 209 8.89 16.41 19.66
N ARG A 210 8.15 16.33 18.56
CA ARG A 210 7.23 17.39 18.11
C ARG A 210 5.93 17.39 18.93
N THR A 211 5.50 16.19 19.35
CA THR A 211 4.21 15.93 20.01
C THR A 211 4.37 15.28 21.38
N ASP A 212 5.61 15.06 21.86
CA ASP A 212 5.95 14.32 23.08
C ASP A 212 5.28 12.93 23.12
N LYS A 213 5.24 12.25 21.96
CA LYS A 213 4.66 10.91 21.77
C LYS A 213 5.76 9.90 21.54
N ASP A 214 5.70 8.77 22.24
CA ASP A 214 6.59 7.64 22.05
C ASP A 214 5.83 6.33 21.96
N GLU A 215 6.35 5.38 21.19
CA GLU A 215 5.84 4.02 21.08
C GLU A 215 7.01 3.03 21.05
N THR A 216 6.85 1.91 21.75
CA THR A 216 7.84 0.83 21.79
C THR A 216 7.20 -0.47 21.33
N TYR A 217 7.85 -1.16 20.41
CA TYR A 217 7.42 -2.44 19.84
C TYR A 217 8.42 -3.52 20.18
N GLN A 218 7.94 -4.61 20.75
CA GLN A 218 8.71 -5.82 21.02
C GLN A 218 7.75 -7.01 21.03
N TYR A 219 8.03 -8.02 20.23
CA TYR A 219 7.18 -9.19 20.07
C TYR A 219 8.01 -10.46 20.18
N GLU A 220 7.69 -11.29 21.17
CA GLU A 220 8.45 -12.52 21.44
C GLU A 220 8.02 -13.67 20.54
N LYS A 221 6.73 -13.70 20.13
CA LYS A 221 6.17 -14.75 19.27
C LYS A 221 6.17 -14.37 17.78
N GLY A 222 6.54 -13.15 17.44
CA GLY A 222 6.72 -12.70 16.07
C GLY A 222 5.46 -12.81 15.21
N LEU A 223 5.46 -13.68 14.19
CA LEU A 223 4.34 -13.80 13.25
C LEU A 223 3.03 -14.27 13.89
N GLU A 224 3.06 -15.00 15.01
CA GLU A 224 1.83 -15.35 15.74
C GLU A 224 1.13 -14.11 16.28
N GLU A 225 1.90 -13.20 16.91
CA GLU A 225 1.37 -11.94 17.43
C GLU A 225 0.93 -11.02 16.30
N PHE A 226 1.59 -11.11 15.15
CA PHE A 226 1.17 -10.36 13.95
C PHE A 226 -0.18 -10.84 13.41
N ILE A 227 -0.41 -12.16 13.34
CA ILE A 227 -1.74 -12.71 12.97
C ILE A 227 -2.80 -12.33 14.00
N ASP A 228 -2.49 -12.40 15.29
CA ASP A 228 -3.40 -11.99 16.36
C ASP A 228 -3.77 -10.51 16.21
N TRP A 229 -2.79 -9.65 15.95
CA TRP A 229 -3.01 -8.22 15.71
C TRP A 229 -3.90 -7.94 14.49
N ILE A 230 -3.74 -8.69 13.37
CA ILE A 230 -4.57 -8.54 12.17
C ILE A 230 -6.00 -9.05 12.40
N ASN A 231 -6.17 -10.07 13.24
CA ASN A 231 -7.44 -10.77 13.44
C ASN A 231 -8.16 -10.38 14.73
N ASN A 232 -7.64 -9.44 15.51
CA ASN A 232 -8.17 -9.07 16.82
C ASN A 232 -9.67 -8.71 16.80
N ASP A 233 -10.15 -8.18 15.67
CA ASP A 233 -11.55 -7.80 15.44
C ASP A 233 -12.37 -8.87 14.71
N LYS A 234 -11.77 -10.01 14.32
CA LYS A 234 -12.42 -11.08 13.54
C LYS A 234 -12.82 -12.26 14.44
N GLU A 235 -13.83 -13.00 14.01
CA GLU A 235 -14.22 -14.26 14.67
C GLU A 235 -13.38 -15.41 14.11
N ALA A 236 -12.57 -16.03 14.97
CA ALA A 236 -11.69 -17.13 14.58
C ALA A 236 -12.46 -18.44 14.41
N VAL A 237 -12.13 -19.21 13.36
CA VAL A 237 -12.62 -20.59 13.12
C VAL A 237 -11.57 -21.60 13.56
N SER A 238 -10.28 -21.24 13.48
CA SER A 238 -9.16 -22.06 13.94
C SER A 238 -8.34 -21.33 14.99
N PRO A 239 -7.51 -22.04 15.79
CA PRO A 239 -6.39 -21.40 16.47
C PRO A 239 -5.42 -20.81 15.45
N ILE A 240 -4.46 -20.01 15.90
CA ILE A 240 -3.31 -19.61 15.08
C ILE A 240 -2.48 -20.86 14.81
N ILE A 241 -2.18 -21.09 13.54
CA ILE A 241 -1.35 -22.18 13.05
C ILE A 241 -0.03 -21.56 12.65
N SER A 242 1.03 -21.84 13.39
CA SER A 242 2.36 -21.33 13.08
C SER A 242 3.38 -22.46 12.97
N PHE A 243 4.32 -22.30 12.08
CA PHE A 243 5.44 -23.23 11.90
C PHE A 243 6.60 -22.54 11.20
N ASP A 244 7.79 -23.05 11.49
CA ASP A 244 9.02 -22.71 10.81
C ASP A 244 9.69 -23.96 10.25
N ASP A 245 10.49 -23.78 9.21
CA ASP A 245 11.26 -24.83 8.58
C ASP A 245 12.49 -24.25 7.87
N THR A 246 13.53 -25.06 7.73
CA THR A 246 14.72 -24.70 6.97
C THR A 246 15.02 -25.78 5.96
N ASN A 247 14.97 -25.44 4.68
CA ASN A 247 15.24 -26.35 3.58
C ASN A 247 16.16 -25.68 2.55
N ASN A 248 17.27 -26.35 2.20
CA ASN A 248 18.28 -25.83 1.27
C ASN A 248 18.78 -24.41 1.63
N GLU A 249 19.07 -24.15 2.89
CA GLU A 249 19.50 -22.83 3.42
C GLU A 249 18.41 -21.74 3.32
N ILE A 250 17.20 -22.07 2.88
CA ILE A 250 16.05 -21.17 2.85
C ILE A 250 15.25 -21.41 4.12
N GLU A 251 15.11 -20.35 4.93
CA GLU A 251 14.30 -20.36 6.14
C GLU A 251 12.88 -19.90 5.76
N VAL A 252 11.89 -20.65 6.21
CA VAL A 252 10.47 -20.37 5.99
C VAL A 252 9.80 -20.24 7.35
N GLU A 253 9.12 -19.16 7.60
CA GLU A 253 8.26 -18.98 8.76
C GLU A 253 6.86 -18.57 8.28
N ILE A 254 5.84 -19.27 8.76
CA ILE A 254 4.45 -19.00 8.39
C ILE A 254 3.60 -18.99 9.66
N ALA A 255 2.74 -17.98 9.77
CA ALA A 255 1.64 -17.97 10.72
C ALA A 255 0.35 -17.69 9.97
N MET A 256 -0.72 -18.42 10.30
CA MET A 256 -2.01 -18.27 9.64
C MET A 256 -3.17 -18.60 10.57
N GLN A 257 -4.35 -18.07 10.26
CA GLN A 257 -5.58 -18.35 10.97
C GLN A 257 -6.77 -18.26 10.02
N PHE A 258 -7.72 -19.17 10.17
CA PHE A 258 -9.01 -19.08 9.48
C PHE A 258 -10.02 -18.34 10.35
N THR A 259 -10.74 -17.42 9.73
CA THR A 259 -11.80 -16.60 10.37
C THR A 259 -13.14 -16.82 9.68
N GLN A 260 -14.22 -16.30 10.25
CA GLN A 260 -15.55 -16.35 9.62
C GLN A 260 -15.69 -15.44 8.39
N SER A 261 -14.69 -14.61 8.11
CA SER A 261 -14.72 -13.74 6.93
C SER A 261 -14.73 -14.54 5.62
N TYR A 262 -15.10 -13.88 4.53
CA TYR A 262 -15.13 -14.48 3.19
C TYR A 262 -13.87 -14.17 2.38
N GLN A 263 -13.01 -13.29 2.89
CA GLN A 263 -11.86 -12.78 2.16
C GLN A 263 -10.59 -13.54 2.50
N GLU A 264 -9.75 -13.70 1.49
CA GLU A 264 -8.37 -14.16 1.65
C GLU A 264 -7.46 -12.95 1.85
N ASN A 265 -6.59 -13.01 2.85
CA ASN A 265 -5.54 -12.02 3.05
C ASN A 265 -4.20 -12.73 3.29
N ILE A 266 -3.29 -12.63 2.33
CA ILE A 266 -1.92 -13.16 2.43
C ILE A 266 -0.96 -11.99 2.36
N ILE A 267 -0.11 -11.88 3.37
CA ILE A 267 0.95 -10.90 3.48
C ILE A 267 2.27 -11.66 3.44
N SER A 268 3.16 -11.29 2.52
CA SER A 268 4.40 -12.03 2.34
C SER A 268 5.62 -11.13 2.35
N PHE A 269 6.70 -11.67 2.90
CA PHE A 269 8.01 -11.02 3.03
C PHE A 269 9.11 -11.95 2.55
N VAL A 270 10.11 -11.37 1.91
CA VAL A 270 11.34 -12.07 1.49
C VAL A 270 12.53 -11.24 1.97
N ASN A 271 13.37 -11.81 2.84
CA ASN A 271 14.46 -11.10 3.53
C ASN A 271 13.95 -9.80 4.17
N LEU A 272 12.79 -9.88 4.86
CA LEU A 272 12.03 -8.78 5.49
C LEU A 272 11.52 -7.70 4.53
N VAL A 273 11.79 -7.81 3.23
CA VAL A 273 11.20 -6.94 2.21
C VAL A 273 9.80 -7.44 1.87
N ARG A 274 8.83 -6.56 1.94
CA ARG A 274 7.45 -6.88 1.61
C ARG A 274 7.27 -7.15 0.13
N THR A 275 6.69 -8.31 -0.21
CA THR A 275 6.37 -8.70 -1.60
C THR A 275 4.90 -8.43 -1.91
N GLY A 276 4.55 -7.14 -2.11
CA GLY A 276 3.16 -6.70 -2.31
C GLY A 276 2.46 -7.30 -3.54
N ASP A 277 3.23 -7.76 -4.54
CA ASP A 277 2.74 -8.46 -5.73
C ASP A 277 2.92 -9.98 -5.64
N GLY A 278 3.28 -10.48 -4.43
CA GLY A 278 3.46 -11.89 -4.15
C GLY A 278 4.70 -12.48 -4.83
N GLY A 279 4.55 -13.65 -5.42
CA GLY A 279 5.63 -14.33 -6.13
C GLY A 279 5.57 -15.84 -6.00
N THR A 280 6.68 -16.49 -6.33
CA THR A 280 6.79 -17.96 -6.35
C THR A 280 6.55 -18.61 -4.99
N HIS A 281 6.94 -17.95 -3.89
CA HIS A 281 6.71 -18.41 -2.52
C HIS A 281 5.20 -18.46 -2.18
N GLU A 282 4.42 -17.42 -2.52
CA GLU A 282 2.96 -17.46 -2.33
C GLU A 282 2.29 -18.50 -3.21
N VAL A 283 2.76 -18.67 -4.46
CA VAL A 283 2.23 -19.71 -5.35
C VAL A 283 2.45 -21.09 -4.73
N GLY A 284 3.64 -21.36 -4.18
CA GLY A 284 3.94 -22.61 -3.49
C GLY A 284 3.04 -22.83 -2.27
N PHE A 285 2.90 -21.84 -1.40
CA PHE A 285 2.01 -21.89 -0.24
C PHE A 285 0.56 -22.19 -0.62
N ARG A 286 0.00 -21.45 -1.59
CA ARG A 286 -1.37 -21.65 -2.09
C ARG A 286 -1.59 -23.06 -2.68
N SER A 287 -0.59 -23.57 -3.40
CA SER A 287 -0.60 -24.91 -3.98
C SER A 287 -0.59 -25.98 -2.88
N GLY A 288 0.34 -25.87 -1.92
CA GLY A 288 0.46 -26.77 -0.79
C GLY A 288 -0.83 -26.85 0.04
N LEU A 289 -1.42 -25.69 0.39
CA LEU A 289 -2.69 -25.63 1.10
C LEU A 289 -3.82 -26.34 0.34
N THR A 290 -3.97 -26.04 -0.95
CA THR A 290 -5.04 -26.63 -1.76
C THR A 290 -4.89 -28.14 -1.84
N LYS A 291 -3.67 -28.64 -1.96
CA LYS A 291 -3.36 -30.06 -2.04
C LYS A 291 -3.67 -30.77 -0.71
N VAL A 292 -3.16 -30.26 0.40
CA VAL A 292 -3.30 -30.94 1.71
C VAL A 292 -4.76 -31.04 2.14
N PHE A 293 -5.57 -29.96 2.01
CA PHE A 293 -6.97 -30.04 2.38
C PHE A 293 -7.78 -30.98 1.50
N ASN A 294 -7.51 -31.06 0.21
CA ASN A 294 -8.15 -32.04 -0.67
C ASN A 294 -7.75 -33.48 -0.32
N GLU A 295 -6.46 -33.74 -0.08
CA GLU A 295 -5.99 -35.09 0.29
C GLU A 295 -6.58 -35.53 1.64
N TYR A 296 -6.57 -34.65 2.65
CA TYR A 296 -7.17 -34.95 3.96
C TYR A 296 -8.67 -35.21 3.85
N ALA A 297 -9.41 -34.32 3.16
CA ALA A 297 -10.85 -34.48 2.98
C ALA A 297 -11.23 -35.78 2.26
N ARG A 298 -10.40 -36.24 1.32
CA ARG A 298 -10.58 -37.55 0.63
C ARG A 298 -10.22 -38.70 1.56
N LYS A 299 -9.10 -38.63 2.26
CA LYS A 299 -8.64 -39.69 3.18
C LYS A 299 -9.67 -40.01 4.26
N TYR A 300 -10.33 -39.00 4.79
CA TYR A 300 -11.34 -39.16 5.86
C TYR A 300 -12.78 -39.14 5.34
N ALA A 301 -12.99 -39.30 4.03
CA ALA A 301 -14.30 -39.35 3.38
C ALA A 301 -15.22 -38.15 3.63
N LEU A 302 -14.66 -36.98 4.01
CA LEU A 302 -15.38 -35.71 4.15
C LEU A 302 -15.81 -35.17 2.76
N LEU A 303 -15.05 -35.47 1.70
CA LEU A 303 -15.44 -35.34 0.31
C LEU A 303 -15.75 -36.72 -0.27
N LYS A 304 -16.96 -36.92 -0.80
CA LYS A 304 -17.39 -38.16 -1.42
C LYS A 304 -16.65 -38.39 -2.75
N ALA A 305 -16.47 -39.64 -3.17
CA ALA A 305 -15.75 -39.98 -4.40
C ALA A 305 -16.28 -39.28 -5.68
N LYS A 306 -17.59 -38.99 -5.73
CA LYS A 306 -18.26 -38.26 -6.83
C LYS A 306 -18.14 -36.74 -6.77
N ASP A 307 -17.72 -36.17 -5.61
CA ASP A 307 -17.65 -34.72 -5.43
C ASP A 307 -16.38 -34.22 -6.14
N LYS A 308 -16.43 -33.00 -6.67
CA LYS A 308 -15.25 -32.34 -7.22
C LYS A 308 -14.31 -31.94 -6.10
N ASN A 309 -13.03 -31.84 -6.39
CA ASN A 309 -12.07 -31.27 -5.47
C ASN A 309 -12.42 -29.81 -5.15
N LEU A 310 -12.04 -29.36 -3.95
CA LEU A 310 -12.07 -27.97 -3.57
C LEU A 310 -11.10 -27.17 -4.45
N GLU A 311 -11.53 -26.03 -4.95
CA GLU A 311 -10.66 -25.08 -5.64
C GLU A 311 -9.86 -24.27 -4.63
N GLY A 312 -8.75 -23.68 -5.06
CA GLY A 312 -7.90 -22.88 -4.17
C GLY A 312 -8.64 -21.73 -3.47
N SER A 313 -9.61 -21.11 -4.15
CA SER A 313 -10.47 -20.07 -3.57
C SER A 313 -11.36 -20.58 -2.44
N ASP A 314 -11.84 -21.82 -2.53
CA ASP A 314 -12.68 -22.43 -1.49
C ASP A 314 -11.87 -22.71 -0.22
N VAL A 315 -10.62 -23.20 -0.43
CA VAL A 315 -9.69 -23.53 0.67
C VAL A 315 -9.23 -22.28 1.41
N ARG A 316 -9.06 -21.15 0.71
CA ARG A 316 -8.54 -19.93 1.30
C ARG A 316 -9.59 -18.91 1.71
N GLU A 317 -10.89 -19.27 1.65
CA GLU A 317 -11.95 -18.39 2.15
C GLU A 317 -11.83 -18.15 3.65
N GLY A 318 -11.64 -16.88 4.03
CA GLY A 318 -11.45 -16.45 5.42
C GLY A 318 -10.04 -16.70 5.97
N LEU A 319 -9.07 -17.07 5.12
CA LEU A 319 -7.68 -17.25 5.50
C LEU A 319 -6.98 -15.91 5.65
N ASN A 320 -6.35 -15.67 6.79
CA ASN A 320 -5.32 -14.67 6.98
C ASN A 320 -3.99 -15.39 7.21
N ALA A 321 -2.96 -15.08 6.43
CA ALA A 321 -1.65 -15.71 6.52
C ALA A 321 -0.53 -14.69 6.34
N ILE A 322 0.54 -14.88 7.09
CA ILE A 322 1.79 -14.15 6.95
C ILE A 322 2.87 -15.16 6.61
N ILE A 323 3.62 -14.87 5.57
CA ILE A 323 4.70 -15.71 5.05
C ILE A 323 5.99 -14.90 5.10
N SER A 324 6.96 -15.35 5.86
CA SER A 324 8.31 -14.78 5.89
C SER A 324 9.31 -15.82 5.38
N VAL A 325 10.09 -15.44 4.35
CA VAL A 325 11.08 -16.31 3.76
C VAL A 325 12.43 -15.62 3.76
N LYS A 326 13.47 -16.27 4.28
CA LYS A 326 14.85 -15.81 4.15
C LYS A 326 15.56 -16.65 3.11
N ILE A 327 15.98 -16.01 2.04
CA ILE A 327 16.61 -16.66 0.87
C ILE A 327 18.03 -16.13 0.73
N PRO A 328 19.05 -17.01 0.67
CA PRO A 328 20.42 -16.62 0.35
C PRO A 328 20.51 -15.91 -1.01
N GLU A 329 21.41 -14.95 -1.14
CA GLU A 329 21.55 -14.11 -2.33
C GLU A 329 21.72 -14.92 -3.63
N LYS A 330 22.44 -16.04 -3.58
CA LYS A 330 22.64 -16.95 -4.73
C LYS A 330 21.36 -17.52 -5.34
N TYR A 331 20.25 -17.54 -4.60
CA TYR A 331 18.94 -18.01 -5.05
C TYR A 331 17.90 -16.89 -5.19
N LEU A 332 18.24 -15.67 -4.78
CA LEU A 332 17.32 -14.56 -4.68
C LEU A 332 17.14 -13.87 -6.03
N GLN A 333 15.90 -13.87 -6.54
CA GLN A 333 15.55 -13.20 -7.79
C GLN A 333 14.22 -12.45 -7.59
N PHE A 334 14.24 -11.13 -7.73
CA PHE A 334 13.03 -10.32 -7.75
C PHE A 334 12.66 -9.93 -9.19
N GLU A 335 11.37 -9.81 -9.45
CA GLU A 335 10.88 -9.21 -10.69
C GLU A 335 10.82 -7.69 -10.50
N GLY A 336 11.79 -6.97 -11.08
CA GLY A 336 11.88 -5.50 -11.03
C GLY A 336 12.63 -4.92 -9.83
N GLN A 337 12.90 -3.62 -9.92
CA GLN A 337 13.72 -2.87 -8.96
C GLN A 337 13.00 -2.63 -7.61
N THR A 338 11.67 -2.59 -7.60
CA THR A 338 10.86 -2.36 -6.40
C THR A 338 10.77 -3.57 -5.47
N LYS A 339 11.32 -4.72 -5.86
CA LYS A 339 11.31 -5.98 -5.09
C LYS A 339 9.91 -6.45 -4.68
N SER A 340 8.86 -5.95 -5.32
CA SER A 340 7.47 -6.24 -4.99
C SER A 340 7.04 -7.68 -5.28
N LYS A 341 7.80 -8.41 -6.11
CA LYS A 341 7.47 -9.78 -6.52
C LYS A 341 8.68 -10.68 -6.56
N LEU A 342 8.60 -11.83 -5.88
CA LEU A 342 9.65 -12.85 -5.92
C LEU A 342 9.54 -13.72 -7.17
N GLY A 343 10.65 -13.82 -7.93
CA GLY A 343 10.77 -14.67 -9.12
C GLY A 343 11.48 -16.01 -8.90
N SER A 344 12.15 -16.23 -7.76
CA SER A 344 12.99 -17.40 -7.46
C SER A 344 12.22 -18.73 -7.58
N PRO A 345 12.49 -19.62 -8.56
CA PRO A 345 11.69 -20.84 -8.78
C PRO A 345 11.80 -21.85 -7.62
N ILE A 346 12.95 -21.92 -6.95
CA ILE A 346 13.20 -22.83 -5.83
C ILE A 346 12.23 -22.57 -4.66
N ALA A 347 11.88 -21.32 -4.41
CA ALA A 347 10.97 -20.94 -3.32
C ALA A 347 9.57 -21.58 -3.49
N ARG A 348 9.08 -21.73 -4.72
CA ARG A 348 7.79 -22.38 -4.99
C ARG A 348 7.75 -23.81 -4.45
N ASN A 349 8.74 -24.62 -4.80
CA ASN A 349 8.76 -26.03 -4.44
C ASN A 349 8.95 -26.22 -2.92
N ILE A 350 9.80 -25.40 -2.31
CA ILE A 350 10.06 -25.44 -0.86
C ILE A 350 8.77 -25.08 -0.12
N LEU A 351 8.12 -23.97 -0.47
CA LEU A 351 6.89 -23.53 0.21
C LEU A 351 5.73 -24.53 -0.01
N GLU A 352 5.61 -25.13 -1.19
CA GLU A 352 4.60 -26.17 -1.44
C GLU A 352 4.80 -27.38 -0.53
N ASN A 353 6.03 -27.89 -0.44
CA ASN A 353 6.34 -29.08 0.35
C ASN A 353 6.23 -28.81 1.86
N VAL A 354 6.84 -27.72 2.36
CA VAL A 354 6.80 -27.35 3.79
C VAL A 354 5.34 -27.12 4.22
N THR A 355 4.56 -26.37 3.44
CA THR A 355 3.15 -26.12 3.74
C THR A 355 2.36 -27.42 3.76
N PHE A 356 2.54 -28.27 2.75
CA PHE A 356 1.86 -29.56 2.68
C PHE A 356 2.16 -30.43 3.90
N GLU A 357 3.43 -30.57 4.25
CA GLU A 357 3.87 -31.44 5.35
C GLU A 357 3.41 -30.92 6.71
N ARG A 358 3.67 -29.64 7.03
CA ARG A 358 3.33 -29.05 8.31
C ARG A 358 1.81 -28.98 8.56
N ILE A 359 1.05 -28.65 7.54
CA ILE A 359 -0.41 -28.64 7.65
C ILE A 359 -0.98 -30.08 7.74
N THR A 360 -0.36 -31.05 7.09
CA THR A 360 -0.75 -32.46 7.27
C THR A 360 -0.62 -32.86 8.74
N TYR A 361 0.50 -32.56 9.40
CA TYR A 361 0.68 -32.84 10.82
C TYR A 361 -0.37 -32.14 11.68
N PHE A 362 -0.58 -30.84 11.44
CA PHE A 362 -1.59 -30.08 12.17
C PHE A 362 -3.00 -30.68 12.08
N LEU A 363 -3.43 -31.06 10.86
CA LEU A 363 -4.75 -31.64 10.63
C LEU A 363 -4.91 -33.02 11.27
N GLU A 364 -3.86 -33.85 11.27
CA GLU A 364 -3.87 -35.16 11.91
C GLU A 364 -3.95 -35.07 13.44
N GLU A 365 -3.27 -34.08 14.03
CA GLU A 365 -3.30 -33.83 15.47
C GLU A 365 -4.60 -33.16 15.95
N ASN A 366 -5.28 -32.39 15.08
CA ASN A 366 -6.42 -31.54 15.42
C ASN A 366 -7.67 -31.89 14.58
N LYS A 367 -8.14 -33.14 14.67
CA LYS A 367 -9.22 -33.66 13.84
C LYS A 367 -10.52 -32.84 13.90
N ASP A 368 -10.94 -32.40 15.08
CA ASP A 368 -12.17 -31.61 15.25
C ASP A 368 -12.06 -30.25 14.54
N ILE A 369 -10.87 -29.65 14.54
CA ILE A 369 -10.59 -28.40 13.83
C ILE A 369 -10.55 -28.65 12.32
N ALA A 370 -9.90 -29.74 11.90
CA ALA A 370 -9.83 -30.14 10.49
C ALA A 370 -11.21 -30.33 9.88
N GLU A 371 -12.11 -31.02 10.59
CA GLU A 371 -13.50 -31.22 10.15
C GLU A 371 -14.25 -29.88 10.01
N LYS A 372 -14.17 -29.00 11.00
CA LYS A 372 -14.79 -27.64 10.94
C LYS A 372 -14.28 -26.82 9.77
N LEU A 373 -12.96 -26.85 9.52
CA LEU A 373 -12.35 -26.13 8.41
C LEU A 373 -12.82 -26.68 7.06
N ILE A 374 -12.84 -28.00 6.90
CA ILE A 374 -13.28 -28.65 5.65
C ILE A 374 -14.78 -28.42 5.42
N GLU A 375 -15.62 -28.45 6.48
CA GLU A 375 -17.04 -28.09 6.35
C GLU A 375 -17.22 -26.65 5.85
N LYS A 376 -16.44 -25.70 6.38
CA LYS A 376 -16.44 -24.30 5.88
C LYS A 376 -16.07 -24.26 4.41
N MET A 377 -15.00 -24.94 4.01
CA MET A 377 -14.52 -24.99 2.63
C MET A 377 -15.54 -25.64 1.67
N ILE A 378 -16.24 -26.68 2.11
CA ILE A 378 -17.33 -27.30 1.33
C ILE A 378 -18.51 -26.35 1.18
N LYS A 379 -18.87 -25.59 2.23
CA LYS A 379 -19.89 -24.53 2.14
C LYS A 379 -19.50 -23.46 1.12
N ALA A 380 -18.24 -23.01 1.15
CA ALA A 380 -17.70 -22.07 0.17
C ALA A 380 -17.77 -22.61 -1.27
N ALA A 381 -17.35 -23.87 -1.49
CA ALA A 381 -17.43 -24.54 -2.79
C ALA A 381 -18.87 -24.64 -3.31
N ASN A 382 -19.82 -24.98 -2.45
CA ASN A 382 -21.25 -25.05 -2.79
C ASN A 382 -21.80 -23.66 -3.16
N ALA A 383 -21.46 -22.63 -2.39
CA ALA A 383 -21.86 -21.25 -2.66
C ALA A 383 -21.30 -20.76 -4.02
N ARG A 384 -20.02 -21.02 -4.29
CA ARG A 384 -19.38 -20.70 -5.57
C ARG A 384 -20.05 -21.42 -6.74
N GLN A 385 -20.34 -22.72 -6.61
CA GLN A 385 -21.02 -23.49 -7.66
C GLN A 385 -22.44 -22.99 -7.90
N ALA A 386 -23.18 -22.64 -6.84
CA ALA A 386 -24.52 -22.07 -6.95
C ALA A 386 -24.48 -20.71 -7.67
N ALA A 387 -23.54 -19.83 -7.31
CA ALA A 387 -23.34 -18.55 -7.97
C ALA A 387 -22.98 -18.72 -9.46
N ARG A 388 -22.11 -19.66 -9.79
CA ARG A 388 -21.75 -19.97 -11.18
C ARG A 388 -22.95 -20.48 -11.99
N LYS A 389 -23.74 -21.39 -11.44
CA LYS A 389 -24.97 -21.87 -12.10
C LYS A 389 -25.99 -20.75 -12.30
N ALA A 390 -26.19 -19.89 -11.31
CA ALA A 390 -27.06 -18.72 -11.43
C ALA A 390 -26.58 -17.77 -12.54
N LYS A 391 -25.27 -17.52 -12.62
CA LYS A 391 -24.64 -16.71 -13.68
C LYS A 391 -24.82 -17.32 -15.06
N GLU A 392 -24.64 -18.63 -15.21
CA GLU A 392 -24.86 -19.35 -16.48
C GLU A 392 -26.32 -19.34 -16.92
N GLN A 393 -27.25 -19.56 -15.98
CA GLN A 393 -28.70 -19.46 -16.26
C GLN A 393 -29.11 -18.03 -16.66
N ALA A 394 -28.57 -17.06 -15.94
CA ALA A 394 -28.79 -15.66 -16.27
C ALA A 394 -28.24 -15.32 -17.68
N ARG A 395 -27.07 -15.83 -18.07
CA ARG A 395 -26.50 -15.66 -19.42
C ARG A 395 -27.35 -16.31 -20.50
N LYS A 396 -27.93 -17.49 -20.26
CA LYS A 396 -28.82 -18.18 -21.22
C LYS A 396 -30.16 -17.48 -21.41
N GLY A 397 -30.63 -16.69 -20.41
CA GLY A 397 -31.86 -15.91 -20.50
C GLY A 397 -31.71 -14.43 -20.89
N LYS A 398 -30.48 -13.96 -21.07
CA LYS A 398 -30.10 -12.56 -20.92
C LYS A 398 -29.79 -11.74 -22.16
N ASN A 399 -29.77 -12.28 -23.36
CA ASN A 399 -29.49 -11.47 -24.56
C ASN A 399 -30.44 -10.25 -24.74
N ASN A 400 -31.59 -10.19 -24.03
CA ASN A 400 -32.54 -9.08 -24.15
C ASN A 400 -32.72 -8.23 -22.86
N ARG A 401 -32.47 -8.75 -21.66
CA ARG A 401 -32.70 -7.96 -20.42
C ARG A 401 -31.50 -7.13 -19.99
N GLU A 402 -30.26 -7.64 -20.12
CA GLU A 402 -29.04 -6.90 -19.72
C GLU A 402 -28.76 -5.70 -20.63
N ALA A 403 -28.95 -5.87 -21.95
CA ALA A 403 -28.85 -4.73 -22.87
C ALA A 403 -29.87 -3.63 -22.55
N LYS A 404 -31.06 -4.01 -22.06
CA LYS A 404 -32.12 -3.07 -21.68
C LYS A 404 -31.87 -2.42 -20.32
N PHE A 405 -31.22 -3.16 -19.37
CA PHE A 405 -30.92 -2.65 -18.03
C PHE A 405 -29.71 -1.70 -18.03
N LEU A 406 -28.62 -2.06 -18.72
CA LEU A 406 -27.47 -1.19 -18.96
C LEU A 406 -27.83 0.04 -19.81
N SER A 407 -28.75 -0.09 -20.76
CA SER A 407 -29.16 1.02 -21.63
C SER A 407 -29.90 2.15 -20.93
N GLY A 408 -30.43 1.92 -19.71
CA GLY A 408 -31.17 2.95 -18.96
C GLY A 408 -30.31 3.79 -18.01
N LYS A 409 -29.30 3.19 -17.40
CA LYS A 409 -28.45 3.87 -16.38
C LYS A 409 -27.11 4.36 -16.96
N LEU A 410 -26.40 3.51 -17.68
CA LEU A 410 -25.10 3.83 -18.25
C LEU A 410 -25.21 4.76 -19.46
N ALA A 411 -24.47 5.86 -19.41
CA ALA A 411 -24.18 6.67 -20.59
C ALA A 411 -22.79 6.27 -21.16
N PRO A 412 -22.71 5.38 -22.17
CA PRO A 412 -21.45 4.77 -22.60
C PRO A 412 -20.56 5.77 -23.35
N ALA A 413 -19.26 5.50 -23.36
CA ALA A 413 -18.31 6.16 -24.24
C ALA A 413 -18.50 5.67 -25.69
N GLN A 414 -18.23 6.53 -26.67
CA GLN A 414 -18.32 6.19 -28.09
C GLN A 414 -17.11 5.35 -28.57
N SER A 415 -15.94 5.59 -27.96
CA SER A 415 -14.70 4.89 -28.32
C SER A 415 -14.74 3.44 -27.82
N LYS A 416 -14.28 2.51 -28.68
CA LYS A 416 -14.03 1.12 -28.32
C LYS A 416 -12.63 0.90 -27.74
N ASN A 417 -11.80 1.93 -27.67
CA ASN A 417 -10.43 1.82 -27.15
C ASN A 417 -10.43 1.82 -25.61
N LYS A 418 -10.35 0.64 -25.03
CA LYS A 418 -10.33 0.42 -23.59
C LYS A 418 -9.24 1.22 -22.86
N ARG A 419 -8.08 1.45 -23.50
CA ARG A 419 -6.92 2.19 -22.94
C ARG A 419 -7.10 3.71 -22.89
N LYS A 420 -8.21 4.23 -23.39
CA LYS A 420 -8.55 5.67 -23.37
C LYS A 420 -9.85 5.97 -22.66
N ASN A 421 -10.68 4.95 -22.46
CA ASN A 421 -12.00 5.14 -21.87
C ASN A 421 -11.92 5.33 -20.36
N GLU A 422 -12.73 6.25 -19.86
CA GLU A 422 -12.90 6.55 -18.45
C GLU A 422 -14.34 6.27 -18.03
N LEU A 423 -14.53 5.69 -16.85
CA LEU A 423 -15.83 5.48 -16.23
C LEU A 423 -15.95 6.36 -15.00
N TYR A 424 -16.92 7.25 -14.99
CA TYR A 424 -17.31 8.00 -13.80
C TYR A 424 -18.44 7.29 -13.07
N LEU A 425 -18.22 6.93 -11.82
CA LEU A 425 -19.23 6.48 -10.88
C LEU A 425 -19.73 7.72 -10.13
N VAL A 426 -20.94 8.17 -10.45
CA VAL A 426 -21.45 9.46 -10.00
C VAL A 426 -22.56 9.25 -8.99
N GLU A 427 -22.50 9.97 -7.88
CA GLU A 427 -23.55 9.96 -6.86
C GLU A 427 -24.84 10.63 -7.37
N GLY A 428 -25.93 9.87 -7.37
CA GLY A 428 -27.27 10.35 -7.68
C GLY A 428 -27.55 10.62 -9.15
N ASP A 429 -28.83 10.67 -9.46
CA ASP A 429 -29.30 10.93 -10.83
C ASP A 429 -29.15 12.42 -11.24
N SER A 430 -29.20 13.37 -10.28
CA SER A 430 -29.06 14.81 -10.56
C SER A 430 -27.65 15.15 -11.05
N ALA A 431 -26.60 14.80 -10.25
CA ALA A 431 -25.23 15.01 -10.66
C ALA A 431 -24.87 14.16 -11.89
N GLY A 432 -25.43 12.94 -11.98
CA GLY A 432 -25.32 12.09 -13.16
C GLY A 432 -25.90 12.77 -14.43
N GLY A 433 -26.93 13.56 -14.31
CA GLY A 433 -27.51 14.36 -15.40
C GLY A 433 -26.55 15.45 -15.89
N SER A 434 -26.02 16.26 -14.99
CA SER A 434 -25.02 17.29 -15.31
C SER A 434 -23.74 16.67 -15.91
N ALA A 435 -23.24 15.54 -15.32
CA ALA A 435 -22.09 14.84 -15.84
C ALA A 435 -22.31 14.27 -17.25
N LYS A 436 -23.50 13.71 -17.54
CA LYS A 436 -23.85 13.23 -18.88
C LYS A 436 -23.85 14.33 -19.93
N GLN A 437 -24.22 15.55 -19.55
CA GLN A 437 -24.22 16.72 -20.44
C GLN A 437 -22.82 17.27 -20.63
N GLY A 438 -22.02 17.40 -19.54
CA GLY A 438 -20.69 18.03 -19.54
C GLY A 438 -19.57 17.15 -20.08
N ARG A 439 -19.71 15.82 -20.09
CA ARG A 439 -18.63 14.88 -20.45
C ARG A 439 -18.14 14.98 -21.90
N ASP A 440 -16.91 14.58 -22.17
CA ASP A 440 -16.51 14.21 -23.53
C ASP A 440 -17.04 12.80 -23.87
N ARG A 441 -18.07 12.76 -24.71
CA ARG A 441 -18.74 11.52 -25.13
C ARG A 441 -17.82 10.54 -25.86
N LYS A 442 -16.69 11.02 -26.39
CA LYS A 442 -15.77 10.17 -27.14
C LYS A 442 -15.17 9.09 -26.25
N PHE A 443 -14.75 9.44 -25.02
CA PHE A 443 -14.02 8.50 -24.15
C PHE A 443 -14.54 8.43 -22.71
N GLN A 444 -15.46 9.31 -22.28
CA GLN A 444 -16.01 9.30 -20.92
C GLN A 444 -17.39 8.63 -20.89
N ALA A 445 -17.53 7.66 -20.00
CA ALA A 445 -18.78 7.00 -19.66
C ALA A 445 -19.25 7.45 -18.27
N ILE A 446 -20.57 7.57 -18.06
CA ILE A 446 -21.17 7.96 -16.80
C ILE A 446 -22.12 6.86 -16.33
N LEU A 447 -21.92 6.40 -15.10
CA LEU A 447 -22.80 5.49 -14.39
C LEU A 447 -23.29 6.17 -13.10
N PRO A 448 -24.52 6.72 -13.05
CA PRO A 448 -25.10 7.20 -11.81
C PRO A 448 -25.40 6.04 -10.86
N LEU A 449 -25.10 6.23 -9.58
CA LEU A 449 -25.40 5.31 -8.49
C LEU A 449 -26.58 5.85 -7.68
N ARG A 450 -27.57 5.01 -7.41
CA ARG A 450 -28.76 5.39 -6.66
C ARG A 450 -28.59 5.08 -5.18
N GLY A 451 -28.21 6.09 -4.41
CA GLY A 451 -28.04 5.96 -2.96
C GLY A 451 -26.81 5.18 -2.54
N LYS A 452 -26.76 4.82 -1.26
CA LYS A 452 -25.65 4.11 -0.65
C LYS A 452 -25.59 2.65 -1.14
N VAL A 453 -24.45 2.24 -1.66
CA VAL A 453 -24.21 0.84 -2.03
C VAL A 453 -24.08 -0.04 -0.79
N ILE A 454 -24.31 -1.35 -0.93
CA ILE A 454 -24.14 -2.30 0.17
C ILE A 454 -22.70 -2.29 0.70
N ASN A 455 -22.54 -2.41 2.02
CA ASN A 455 -21.23 -2.60 2.64
C ASN A 455 -20.70 -3.99 2.31
N THR A 456 -19.71 -4.04 1.43
CA THR A 456 -19.14 -5.29 0.91
C THR A 456 -18.18 -5.98 1.88
N GLU A 457 -17.80 -5.35 2.98
CA GLU A 457 -17.08 -5.98 4.08
C GLU A 457 -17.95 -7.03 4.80
N LYS A 458 -19.24 -6.75 4.93
CA LYS A 458 -20.22 -7.56 5.64
C LYS A 458 -21.01 -8.51 4.75
N ALA A 459 -20.97 -8.33 3.45
CA ALA A 459 -21.81 -9.04 2.49
C ALA A 459 -21.12 -10.27 1.90
N THR A 460 -21.89 -11.35 1.72
CA THR A 460 -21.40 -12.51 0.97
C THR A 460 -21.29 -12.19 -0.52
N GLN A 461 -20.49 -12.96 -1.26
CA GLN A 461 -20.40 -12.82 -2.71
C GLN A 461 -21.78 -12.97 -3.40
N ALA A 462 -22.65 -13.83 -2.85
CA ALA A 462 -24.00 -14.02 -3.37
C ALA A 462 -24.86 -12.76 -3.18
N ASP A 463 -24.75 -12.07 -2.04
CA ASP A 463 -25.51 -10.84 -1.77
C ASP A 463 -25.03 -9.68 -2.64
N ILE A 464 -23.73 -9.61 -2.87
CA ILE A 464 -23.11 -8.62 -3.75
C ILE A 464 -23.62 -8.77 -5.19
N LEU A 465 -23.68 -9.99 -5.71
CA LEU A 465 -24.21 -10.27 -7.06
C LEU A 465 -25.72 -10.05 -7.19
N LYS A 466 -26.47 -10.13 -6.08
CA LYS A 466 -27.90 -9.80 -6.02
C LYS A 466 -28.16 -8.29 -5.95
N ASN A 467 -27.20 -7.53 -5.40
CA ASN A 467 -27.34 -6.08 -5.31
C ASN A 467 -27.27 -5.45 -6.70
N GLU A 468 -28.31 -4.70 -7.07
CA GLU A 468 -28.48 -4.14 -8.41
C GLU A 468 -27.38 -3.15 -8.78
N GLU A 469 -27.00 -2.24 -7.88
CA GLU A 469 -25.98 -1.22 -8.13
C GLU A 469 -24.60 -1.85 -8.31
N ILE A 470 -24.21 -2.76 -7.40
CA ILE A 470 -22.93 -3.48 -7.47
C ILE A 470 -22.87 -4.38 -8.70
N SER A 471 -23.95 -5.13 -9.00
CA SER A 471 -24.02 -5.98 -10.20
C SER A 471 -23.89 -5.16 -11.47
N THR A 472 -24.50 -3.98 -11.52
CA THR A 472 -24.39 -3.05 -12.66
C THR A 472 -22.95 -2.53 -12.81
N MET A 473 -22.27 -2.17 -11.70
CA MET A 473 -20.87 -1.77 -11.75
C MET A 473 -19.97 -2.90 -12.26
N ILE A 474 -20.11 -4.11 -11.73
CA ILE A 474 -19.32 -5.30 -12.15
C ILE A 474 -19.46 -5.52 -13.65
N ASN A 475 -20.70 -5.50 -14.15
CA ASN A 475 -20.99 -5.71 -15.57
C ASN A 475 -20.46 -4.56 -16.45
N THR A 476 -20.53 -3.32 -15.95
CA THR A 476 -20.04 -2.13 -16.68
C THR A 476 -18.51 -2.13 -16.77
N ILE A 477 -17.81 -2.42 -15.67
CA ILE A 477 -16.34 -2.48 -15.61
C ILE A 477 -15.83 -3.66 -16.45
N ASN A 478 -16.54 -4.77 -16.46
CA ASN A 478 -16.26 -5.98 -17.25
C ASN A 478 -14.91 -6.65 -16.93
N ALA A 479 -14.40 -6.49 -15.72
CA ALA A 479 -13.15 -7.10 -15.25
C ALA A 479 -13.36 -8.43 -14.50
N GLY A 480 -14.61 -8.90 -14.38
CA GLY A 480 -14.96 -10.03 -13.52
C GLY A 480 -14.95 -9.67 -12.03
N VAL A 481 -15.14 -10.66 -11.16
CA VAL A 481 -15.11 -10.51 -9.71
C VAL A 481 -14.68 -11.81 -9.04
N GLY A 482 -13.94 -11.75 -7.94
CA GLY A 482 -13.46 -12.92 -7.21
C GLY A 482 -12.49 -13.75 -8.07
N ALA A 483 -12.73 -15.06 -8.20
CA ALA A 483 -11.87 -15.97 -8.96
C ALA A 483 -11.83 -15.68 -10.49
N ASP A 484 -12.87 -15.04 -11.02
CA ASP A 484 -12.98 -14.68 -12.45
C ASP A 484 -12.40 -13.26 -12.71
N PHE A 485 -11.81 -12.61 -11.71
CA PHE A 485 -11.31 -11.24 -11.85
C PHE A 485 -10.00 -11.18 -12.64
N ASN A 486 -9.98 -10.30 -13.64
CA ASN A 486 -8.76 -9.94 -14.39
C ASN A 486 -8.79 -8.43 -14.70
N ALA A 487 -7.80 -7.68 -14.21
CA ALA A 487 -7.71 -6.23 -14.40
C ALA A 487 -7.54 -5.83 -15.88
N ASP A 488 -6.92 -6.68 -16.71
CA ASP A 488 -6.70 -6.42 -18.14
C ASP A 488 -7.99 -6.50 -18.97
N ASP A 489 -9.00 -7.21 -18.46
CA ASP A 489 -10.31 -7.32 -19.12
C ASP A 489 -11.17 -6.06 -18.92
N SER A 490 -10.76 -5.15 -18.03
CA SER A 490 -11.47 -3.89 -17.78
C SER A 490 -11.78 -3.14 -19.08
N ALA A 491 -13.03 -2.72 -19.22
CA ALA A 491 -13.46 -1.90 -20.35
C ALA A 491 -12.95 -0.44 -20.28
N TYR A 492 -12.36 -0.07 -19.15
CA TYR A 492 -11.92 1.30 -18.87
C TYR A 492 -10.47 1.32 -18.37
N ASP A 493 -9.76 2.39 -18.75
CA ASP A 493 -8.41 2.70 -18.26
C ASP A 493 -8.47 3.36 -16.89
N LYS A 494 -9.45 4.25 -16.68
CA LYS A 494 -9.70 4.90 -15.41
C LYS A 494 -11.12 4.68 -14.94
N ILE A 495 -11.27 4.38 -13.66
CA ILE A 495 -12.54 4.32 -12.95
C ILE A 495 -12.49 5.41 -11.90
N ILE A 496 -13.35 6.40 -12.03
CA ILE A 496 -13.29 7.64 -11.28
C ILE A 496 -14.53 7.73 -10.40
N ILE A 497 -14.32 7.73 -9.08
CA ILE A 497 -15.38 7.94 -8.09
C ILE A 497 -15.61 9.44 -7.97
N MET A 498 -16.84 9.88 -8.19
CA MET A 498 -17.24 11.28 -8.14
C MET A 498 -18.49 11.42 -7.28
N THR A 499 -18.31 11.84 -6.03
CA THR A 499 -19.32 11.98 -4.99
C THR A 499 -19.41 13.42 -4.53
N ASP A 500 -20.51 13.75 -3.85
CA ASP A 500 -20.70 15.05 -3.24
C ASP A 500 -19.64 15.31 -2.15
N ALA A 501 -19.34 16.57 -1.89
CA ALA A 501 -18.36 16.99 -0.88
C ALA A 501 -18.99 17.12 0.53
N ASP A 502 -19.87 16.19 0.88
CA ASP A 502 -20.54 16.11 2.17
C ASP A 502 -20.31 14.75 2.86
N THR A 503 -20.91 14.56 4.03
CA THR A 503 -20.75 13.32 4.83
C THR A 503 -21.34 12.10 4.13
N ASP A 504 -22.43 12.26 3.37
CA ASP A 504 -23.05 11.16 2.63
C ASP A 504 -22.22 10.75 1.43
N GLY A 505 -21.68 11.73 0.69
CA GLY A 505 -20.74 11.47 -0.40
C GLY A 505 -19.45 10.80 0.07
N ALA A 506 -18.89 11.23 1.20
CA ALA A 506 -17.74 10.55 1.83
C ALA A 506 -18.09 9.11 2.22
N HIS A 507 -19.29 8.85 2.71
CA HIS A 507 -19.74 7.50 3.04
C HIS A 507 -19.88 6.62 1.78
N ILE A 508 -20.46 7.14 0.70
CA ILE A 508 -20.54 6.41 -0.58
C ILE A 508 -19.14 6.11 -1.12
N GLN A 509 -18.24 7.09 -1.03
CA GLN A 509 -16.85 6.93 -1.46
C GLN A 509 -16.15 5.78 -0.74
N ILE A 510 -16.25 5.70 0.61
CA ILE A 510 -15.63 4.62 1.37
C ILE A 510 -16.26 3.25 1.12
N LEU A 511 -17.59 3.19 0.87
CA LEU A 511 -18.26 1.95 0.47
C LEU A 511 -17.76 1.44 -0.88
N LEU A 512 -17.57 2.33 -1.86
CA LEU A 512 -17.01 1.99 -3.16
C LEU A 512 -15.53 1.56 -3.05
N LEU A 513 -14.73 2.27 -2.27
CA LEU A 513 -13.34 1.89 -2.00
C LEU A 513 -13.25 0.51 -1.35
N THR A 514 -14.14 0.21 -0.38
CA THR A 514 -14.26 -1.11 0.26
C THR A 514 -14.59 -2.18 -0.78
N PHE A 515 -15.52 -1.92 -1.70
CA PHE A 515 -15.84 -2.83 -2.79
C PHE A 515 -14.64 -3.09 -3.72
N PHE A 516 -13.94 -2.05 -4.17
CA PHE A 516 -12.75 -2.22 -5.01
C PHE A 516 -11.64 -2.96 -4.28
N TYR A 517 -11.41 -2.64 -3.02
CA TYR A 517 -10.40 -3.31 -2.21
C TYR A 517 -10.69 -4.80 -2.02
N ARG A 518 -11.94 -5.17 -1.71
CA ARG A 518 -12.34 -6.54 -1.42
C ARG A 518 -12.50 -7.42 -2.67
N TYR A 519 -13.04 -6.86 -3.74
CA TYR A 519 -13.52 -7.67 -4.88
C TYR A 519 -12.81 -7.37 -6.20
N MET A 520 -12.17 -6.23 -6.33
CA MET A 520 -11.45 -5.81 -7.53
C MET A 520 -10.09 -5.17 -7.21
N ARG A 521 -9.40 -5.69 -6.19
CA ARG A 521 -8.11 -5.17 -5.69
C ARG A 521 -7.06 -4.99 -6.79
N GLY A 522 -7.05 -5.86 -7.81
CA GLY A 522 -6.17 -5.74 -8.95
C GLY A 522 -6.36 -4.47 -9.78
N LEU A 523 -7.57 -3.83 -9.77
CA LEU A 523 -7.75 -2.53 -10.42
C LEU A 523 -7.03 -1.40 -9.67
N ILE A 524 -7.01 -1.45 -8.34
CA ILE A 524 -6.23 -0.50 -7.52
C ILE A 524 -4.74 -0.71 -7.79
N LYS A 525 -4.26 -1.96 -7.73
CA LYS A 525 -2.86 -2.30 -8.03
C LYS A 525 -2.42 -1.89 -9.45
N ALA A 526 -3.31 -2.01 -10.43
CA ALA A 526 -3.08 -1.56 -11.80
C ALA A 526 -3.18 -0.03 -11.98
N GLY A 527 -3.41 0.72 -10.89
CA GLY A 527 -3.49 2.18 -10.90
C GLY A 527 -4.71 2.73 -11.65
N LYS A 528 -5.81 1.96 -11.72
CA LYS A 528 -7.00 2.33 -12.51
C LYS A 528 -8.12 2.99 -11.70
N VAL A 529 -8.04 3.04 -10.38
CA VAL A 529 -9.08 3.62 -9.51
C VAL A 529 -8.65 5.01 -9.06
N TYR A 530 -9.56 5.98 -9.21
CA TYR A 530 -9.31 7.38 -8.89
C TYR A 530 -10.51 7.98 -8.14
N ILE A 531 -10.23 9.06 -7.39
CA ILE A 531 -11.22 9.93 -6.76
C ILE A 531 -11.14 11.28 -7.46
N ALA A 532 -12.29 11.80 -7.92
CA ALA A 532 -12.38 13.14 -8.46
C ALA A 532 -12.48 14.17 -7.33
N MET A 533 -11.81 15.30 -7.51
CA MET A 533 -11.81 16.40 -6.56
C MET A 533 -12.56 17.60 -7.14
N PRO A 534 -13.87 17.71 -6.89
CA PRO A 534 -14.62 18.91 -7.26
C PRO A 534 -14.22 20.09 -6.36
N PRO A 535 -14.36 21.36 -6.82
CA PRO A 535 -14.11 22.52 -5.98
C PRO A 535 -15.18 22.66 -4.90
N LEU A 536 -14.77 23.16 -3.73
CA LEU A 536 -15.68 23.47 -2.61
C LEU A 536 -16.30 24.86 -2.74
N TYR A 537 -15.59 25.81 -3.38
CA TYR A 537 -16.05 27.19 -3.49
C TYR A 537 -15.85 27.72 -4.91
N LYS A 538 -16.76 28.66 -5.26
CA LYS A 538 -16.65 29.50 -6.44
C LYS A 538 -16.64 30.95 -5.97
N VAL A 539 -15.59 31.70 -6.30
CA VAL A 539 -15.52 33.14 -6.09
C VAL A 539 -15.76 33.82 -7.42
N SER A 540 -16.76 34.67 -7.52
CA SER A 540 -17.11 35.36 -8.76
C SER A 540 -17.19 36.86 -8.55
N LYS A 541 -16.74 37.60 -9.56
CA LYS A 541 -16.86 39.06 -9.59
C LYS A 541 -17.29 39.52 -10.97
N LYS A 542 -18.37 40.28 -11.04
CA LYS A 542 -18.84 40.88 -12.28
C LYS A 542 -17.82 41.92 -12.78
N SER A 543 -17.31 41.73 -13.98
CA SER A 543 -16.36 42.66 -14.62
C SER A 543 -16.81 42.90 -16.06
N GLY A 544 -17.71 43.86 -16.26
CA GLY A 544 -18.27 44.21 -17.59
C GLY A 544 -19.12 43.09 -18.17
N LYS A 545 -18.77 42.58 -19.37
CA LYS A 545 -19.49 41.50 -20.08
C LYS A 545 -19.04 40.08 -19.71
N LYS A 546 -17.96 39.91 -18.93
CA LYS A 546 -17.49 38.59 -18.48
C LYS A 546 -17.36 38.57 -16.97
N ASP A 547 -17.85 37.53 -16.36
CA ASP A 547 -17.60 37.26 -14.94
C ASP A 547 -16.16 36.71 -14.77
N ASN A 548 -15.42 37.29 -13.83
CA ASN A 548 -14.16 36.72 -13.38
C ASN A 548 -14.46 35.66 -12.33
N VAL A 549 -14.13 34.39 -12.59
CA VAL A 549 -14.44 33.26 -11.73
C VAL A 549 -13.16 32.58 -11.31
N ILE A 550 -13.04 32.28 -10.02
CA ILE A 550 -11.97 31.46 -9.43
C ILE A 550 -12.64 30.32 -8.66
N TYR A 551 -12.27 29.09 -8.99
CA TYR A 551 -12.66 27.90 -8.20
C TYR A 551 -11.61 27.63 -7.13
N CYS A 552 -12.05 27.19 -5.95
CA CYS A 552 -11.20 26.94 -4.79
C CYS A 552 -11.54 25.57 -4.21
N TRP A 553 -10.50 24.80 -3.87
CA TRP A 553 -10.62 23.44 -3.37
C TRP A 553 -10.52 23.36 -1.85
N ASP A 554 -9.91 24.38 -1.23
CA ASP A 554 -9.79 24.48 0.24
C ASP A 554 -9.93 25.94 0.70
N GLU A 555 -9.86 26.15 2.02
CA GLU A 555 -9.94 27.48 2.64
C GLU A 555 -8.74 28.39 2.27
N LYS A 556 -7.56 27.80 2.04
CA LYS A 556 -6.37 28.56 1.63
C LYS A 556 -6.53 29.13 0.23
N ASP A 557 -7.06 28.33 -0.68
CA ASP A 557 -7.42 28.76 -2.02
C ASP A 557 -8.46 29.88 -1.98
N LEU A 558 -9.47 29.73 -1.10
CA LEU A 558 -10.52 30.72 -0.91
C LEU A 558 -9.96 32.06 -0.43
N GLU A 559 -9.07 32.04 0.55
CA GLU A 559 -8.41 33.26 1.04
C GLU A 559 -7.54 33.92 -0.04
N ALA A 560 -6.80 33.13 -0.80
CA ALA A 560 -5.99 33.62 -1.92
C ALA A 560 -6.87 34.25 -3.00
N ALA A 561 -7.99 33.59 -3.33
CA ALA A 561 -8.97 34.10 -4.31
C ALA A 561 -9.62 35.40 -3.84
N ARG A 562 -10.00 35.51 -2.55
CA ARG A 562 -10.53 36.73 -1.95
C ARG A 562 -9.55 37.90 -2.07
N LYS A 563 -8.28 37.66 -1.75
CA LYS A 563 -7.21 38.68 -1.87
C LYS A 563 -7.04 39.13 -3.33
N LYS A 564 -7.08 38.20 -4.27
CA LYS A 564 -6.92 38.46 -5.72
C LYS A 564 -8.10 39.23 -6.32
N MET A 565 -9.34 38.93 -5.89
CA MET A 565 -10.56 39.55 -6.40
C MET A 565 -10.80 40.97 -5.85
N GLY A 566 -10.23 41.30 -4.69
CA GLY A 566 -10.41 42.59 -4.01
C GLY A 566 -11.85 42.76 -3.47
N ARG A 567 -12.45 43.96 -3.55
CA ARG A 567 -13.80 44.20 -3.04
C ARG A 567 -14.89 43.90 -4.10
N GLY A 568 -16.08 43.48 -3.68
CA GLY A 568 -17.27 43.32 -4.55
C GLY A 568 -17.26 41.99 -5.31
N TYR A 569 -16.88 40.90 -4.67
CA TYR A 569 -17.04 39.52 -5.16
C TYR A 569 -18.14 38.80 -4.40
N ASP A 570 -18.71 37.77 -5.03
CA ASP A 570 -19.62 36.80 -4.42
C ASP A 570 -18.89 35.46 -4.20
N VAL A 571 -19.22 34.79 -3.10
CA VAL A 571 -18.73 33.45 -2.79
C VAL A 571 -19.89 32.47 -2.76
N GLN A 572 -19.85 31.47 -3.60
CA GLN A 572 -20.77 30.34 -3.58
C GLN A 572 -20.05 29.12 -3.04
N ARG A 573 -20.59 28.49 -2.01
CA ARG A 573 -20.14 27.18 -1.53
C ARG A 573 -20.96 26.10 -2.24
N TYR A 574 -20.30 25.10 -2.80
CA TYR A 574 -20.96 23.92 -3.35
C TYR A 574 -21.14 22.88 -2.25
N LYS A 575 -22.37 22.46 -2.00
CA LYS A 575 -22.70 21.38 -1.06
C LYS A 575 -22.73 20.02 -1.78
N GLY A 576 -23.01 20.02 -3.07
CA GLY A 576 -23.02 18.82 -3.88
C GLY A 576 -22.82 19.09 -5.36
N LEU A 577 -22.48 18.05 -6.11
CA LEU A 577 -22.25 18.08 -7.56
C LEU A 577 -23.52 18.51 -8.36
N GLY A 578 -24.69 18.25 -7.77
CA GLY A 578 -25.98 18.65 -8.38
C GLY A 578 -26.20 20.17 -8.45
N GLU A 579 -25.43 20.96 -7.69
CA GLU A 579 -25.45 22.43 -7.74
C GLU A 579 -24.58 23.00 -8.88
N MET A 580 -23.75 22.16 -9.49
CA MET A 580 -22.89 22.53 -10.61
C MET A 580 -23.62 22.28 -11.94
N ASN A 581 -23.58 23.27 -12.84
CA ASN A 581 -24.02 23.02 -14.20
C ASN A 581 -22.99 22.18 -14.98
N ALA A 582 -23.39 21.72 -16.17
CA ALA A 582 -22.58 20.84 -16.99
C ALA A 582 -21.20 21.43 -17.39
N GLU A 583 -21.15 22.73 -17.66
CA GLU A 583 -19.94 23.46 -18.04
C GLU A 583 -18.98 23.60 -16.87
N GLN A 584 -19.50 23.97 -15.68
CA GLN A 584 -18.70 24.05 -14.45
C GLN A 584 -18.10 22.70 -14.07
N LEU A 585 -18.91 21.63 -14.15
CA LEU A 585 -18.46 20.28 -13.84
C LEU A 585 -17.39 19.78 -14.83
N TRP A 586 -17.53 20.14 -16.11
CA TRP A 586 -16.51 19.87 -17.10
C TRP A 586 -15.20 20.59 -16.79
N GLU A 587 -15.25 21.92 -16.65
CA GLU A 587 -14.06 22.75 -16.46
C GLU A 587 -13.25 22.40 -15.21
N THR A 588 -13.91 21.99 -14.13
CA THR A 588 -13.27 21.80 -12.83
C THR A 588 -12.94 20.35 -12.51
N THR A 589 -13.75 19.39 -13.00
CA THR A 589 -13.73 18.02 -12.45
C THR A 589 -13.59 16.93 -13.53
N MET A 590 -14.01 17.19 -14.77
CA MET A 590 -14.03 16.16 -15.80
C MET A 590 -13.04 16.38 -16.95
N ASN A 591 -12.63 17.60 -17.23
CA ASN A 591 -11.68 17.90 -18.29
C ASN A 591 -10.28 17.39 -17.92
N PRO A 592 -9.66 16.49 -18.71
CA PRO A 592 -8.33 15.95 -18.44
C PRO A 592 -7.23 16.98 -18.25
N GLU A 593 -7.37 18.18 -18.83
CA GLU A 593 -6.36 19.24 -18.77
C GLU A 593 -6.43 20.07 -17.48
N THR A 594 -7.58 20.12 -16.82
CA THR A 594 -7.82 21.03 -15.67
C THR A 594 -8.25 20.33 -14.39
N ARG A 595 -8.75 19.09 -14.49
CA ARG A 595 -9.23 18.32 -13.33
C ARG A 595 -8.11 17.85 -12.43
N THR A 596 -8.43 17.70 -11.14
CA THR A 596 -7.58 17.03 -10.16
C THR A 596 -8.16 15.67 -9.82
N LEU A 597 -7.34 14.61 -9.96
CA LEU A 597 -7.69 13.25 -9.58
C LEU A 597 -6.68 12.74 -8.55
N ILE A 598 -7.19 12.10 -7.51
CA ILE A 598 -6.38 11.35 -6.53
C ILE A 598 -6.38 9.89 -6.97
N GLN A 599 -5.21 9.34 -7.28
CA GLN A 599 -5.08 7.92 -7.56
C GLN A 599 -5.15 7.13 -6.25
N VAL A 600 -5.99 6.10 -6.22
CA VAL A 600 -6.11 5.20 -5.06
C VAL A 600 -4.97 4.20 -5.12
N THR A 601 -4.19 4.12 -4.05
CA THR A 601 -3.05 3.20 -3.88
C THR A 601 -3.24 2.33 -2.64
N ILE A 602 -2.55 1.21 -2.61
CA ILE A 602 -2.43 0.34 -1.42
C ILE A 602 -0.95 0.38 -1.06
N ASP A 603 -0.59 1.27 -0.16
CA ASP A 603 0.81 1.44 0.23
C ASP A 603 1.22 0.38 1.24
N ASP A 604 0.33 0.05 2.19
CA ASP A 604 0.49 -1.03 3.15
C ASP A 604 -0.77 -1.88 3.26
N ALA A 605 -0.68 -3.17 2.86
CA ALA A 605 -1.86 -4.03 2.80
C ALA A 605 -2.30 -4.54 4.19
N ALA A 606 -1.41 -4.63 5.20
CA ALA A 606 -1.81 -5.04 6.55
C ALA A 606 -2.59 -3.92 7.24
N ILE A 607 -2.10 -2.70 7.11
CA ILE A 607 -2.74 -1.51 7.65
C ILE A 607 -4.10 -1.28 6.98
N VAL A 608 -4.15 -1.35 5.65
CA VAL A 608 -5.40 -1.20 4.89
C VAL A 608 -6.38 -2.32 5.26
N GLU A 609 -5.90 -3.57 5.39
CA GLU A 609 -6.73 -4.71 5.83
C GLU A 609 -7.35 -4.44 7.19
N ARG A 610 -6.52 -4.05 8.17
CA ARG A 610 -7.00 -3.73 9.51
C ARG A 610 -7.94 -2.53 9.52
N SER A 611 -7.59 -1.45 8.83
CA SER A 611 -8.43 -0.24 8.75
C SER A 611 -9.81 -0.54 8.15
N VAL A 612 -9.85 -1.32 7.06
CA VAL A 612 -11.12 -1.72 6.44
C VAL A 612 -11.92 -2.62 7.37
N SER A 613 -11.29 -3.62 8.01
CA SER A 613 -11.97 -4.52 8.96
C SER A 613 -12.51 -3.77 10.18
N VAL A 614 -11.75 -2.86 10.77
CA VAL A 614 -12.15 -2.05 11.93
C VAL A 614 -13.25 -1.06 11.56
N LEU A 615 -13.06 -0.29 10.50
CA LEU A 615 -13.97 0.80 10.15
C LEU A 615 -15.26 0.32 9.48
N MET A 616 -15.18 -0.75 8.67
CA MET A 616 -16.30 -1.26 7.87
C MET A 616 -16.87 -2.59 8.39
N GLY A 617 -16.20 -3.26 9.31
CA GLY A 617 -16.61 -4.53 9.91
C GLY A 617 -17.81 -4.42 10.87
N ASP A 618 -18.21 -5.55 11.46
CA ASP A 618 -19.40 -5.63 12.32
C ASP A 618 -19.17 -5.16 13.75
N LYS A 619 -17.95 -5.32 14.28
CA LYS A 619 -17.65 -4.97 15.67
C LYS A 619 -17.60 -3.44 15.86
N VAL A 620 -18.37 -2.94 16.83
CA VAL A 620 -18.47 -1.50 17.12
C VAL A 620 -17.31 -1.03 17.97
N GLN A 621 -16.89 -1.82 18.96
CA GLN A 621 -15.89 -1.41 19.94
C GLN A 621 -14.53 -1.09 19.31
N PRO A 622 -13.94 -1.91 18.43
CA PRO A 622 -12.67 -1.58 17.76
C PRO A 622 -12.75 -0.30 16.93
N ARG A 623 -13.90 -0.05 16.28
CA ARG A 623 -14.14 1.18 15.50
C ARG A 623 -14.19 2.41 16.40
N ARG A 624 -14.86 2.31 17.55
CA ARG A 624 -14.94 3.39 18.54
C ARG A 624 -13.55 3.75 19.06
N GLU A 625 -12.79 2.75 19.49
CA GLU A 625 -11.42 2.93 19.98
C GLU A 625 -10.51 3.54 18.89
N TRP A 626 -10.67 3.10 17.65
CA TRP A 626 -9.91 3.68 16.52
C TRP A 626 -10.24 5.17 16.33
N ILE A 627 -11.53 5.54 16.37
CA ILE A 627 -11.98 6.93 16.23
C ILE A 627 -11.43 7.78 17.40
N GLU A 628 -11.56 7.30 18.63
CA GLU A 628 -11.09 8.01 19.83
C GLU A 628 -9.57 8.27 19.79
N ASN A 629 -8.80 7.33 19.24
CA ASN A 629 -7.34 7.43 19.17
C ASN A 629 -6.81 8.21 17.96
N ASN A 630 -7.57 8.29 16.85
CA ASN A 630 -7.07 8.83 15.59
C ASN A 630 -7.78 10.09 15.10
N VAL A 631 -8.90 10.47 15.69
CA VAL A 631 -9.67 11.64 15.26
C VAL A 631 -9.63 12.71 16.34
N GLN A 632 -9.13 13.90 15.99
CA GLN A 632 -9.23 15.09 16.83
C GLN A 632 -10.43 15.89 16.36
N PHE A 633 -11.46 15.95 17.20
CA PHE A 633 -12.64 16.78 16.95
C PHE A 633 -12.32 18.24 17.32
N SER A 634 -12.51 19.16 16.38
CA SER A 634 -12.48 20.59 16.65
C SER A 634 -13.90 21.14 16.85
N LEU A 635 -14.03 22.29 17.51
CA LEU A 635 -15.32 22.97 17.65
C LEU A 635 -15.91 23.38 16.27
N GLU A 636 -15.07 23.54 15.26
CA GLU A 636 -15.46 23.82 13.89
C GLU A 636 -16.14 22.61 13.23
N ASP A 637 -15.78 21.38 13.63
CA ASP A 637 -16.41 20.14 13.13
C ASP A 637 -17.85 19.99 13.62
N SER A 638 -18.23 20.60 14.75
CA SER A 638 -19.60 20.56 15.29
C SER A 638 -20.60 21.37 14.46
N PHE A 639 -20.16 22.37 13.69
CA PHE A 639 -21.01 23.11 12.77
C PHE A 639 -21.43 22.34 11.52
N PHE A 640 -20.78 21.21 11.22
CA PHE A 640 -21.13 20.34 10.10
C PHE A 640 -22.20 19.29 10.47
N MET A 641 -22.55 19.15 11.74
CA MET A 641 -23.54 18.18 12.23
C MET A 641 -24.97 18.75 12.31
N GLU A 642 -25.13 20.07 12.20
CA GLU A 642 -26.43 20.76 12.22
C GLU A 642 -26.74 21.37 10.85
N GLY A 643 -27.04 20.51 9.86
CA GLY A 643 -27.44 20.98 8.54
C GLY A 643 -28.34 19.99 7.82
#